data_dc1d310284c7a91c09a9f99a9b11e855
#
_entry.id   dc1d310284c7a91c09a9f99a9b11e855
#
_cell.length_a   1.000
_cell.length_b   1.000
_cell.length_c   1.000
_cell.angle_alpha   90.00
_cell.angle_beta   90.00
_cell.angle_gamma   90.00
#
_symmetry.space_group_name_H-M   'P 1'
#
loop_
_entity.id
_entity.type
_entity.pdbx_description
1 polymer ?
#
loop_
_entity_poly.entity_id
_entity_poly.type
_entity_poly.pdbx_seq_one_letter_code
_entity_poly.pdbx_strand_id
1 'polypeptide(L)'
;PEKNITEWISHHRQMLLEEFVLSSDTQNKPYYLPEIRIEQSCEDGPDWFDLHITVVIGNQRIPFSRFRKNILEGNREYILPDGRIVLLPEEWFSKYANLLETGKESDKTIRLKRPFIGVIESILEKDRQSTSIKTLLSKEIPVPIGLKANLRSYQQKGFSWLANLYLEGFGGCLADDMGLGKTLQTLALLQYVYKPGNTTEAIRETIDLKKAESTSDCLPQKQVFFDEKGQFSLFPMQSKEEENSRIAPQVPQIPEPVQKQNQISPLHGTLIVVPTSLLHNWKREASRFTNLSMMEYNGSSPNEITRLKKYFDRYHLIFTTYGTMRNNIATLSQYTFECIVLDESQNIKNSESLTFRSAIQLRSRHRLILTGTPIENSLKDLWAQFHFLQPELLGNETTFSKHFINAIRQGDERMKDRLRQLITPFILRRSKQEVTPELPSLTEEVVYCDMTERQNELYQHEKNSLRNILLEQTAEKGQQSFTVLNGILRLRQLSCHPQLVLPDFIGDSGKLYQIIETFETLRSEGHKVLIFSSFVKHLELVAGEFRKRKWDYAFLTGSSTNRPEEIARFNRDPKIQAFLISLKAGGVGLNLTQADYVFIIDPWWNPAAESQAIARAHRIGQNNQVIAYRFITQGSIEEKIIQ
;
A
#
# COMPACT_ATOMS: atom_id res chain seq x y z
N PRO A 1 19.76 3.36 -45.43
CA PRO A 1 20.55 4.60 -45.39
C PRO A 1 19.69 5.86 -45.32
N GLU A 2 18.63 5.96 -46.15
CA GLU A 2 17.75 7.13 -46.19
C GLU A 2 16.98 7.39 -44.89
N LYS A 3 16.56 6.35 -44.20
CA LYS A 3 15.90 6.43 -42.89
C LYS A 3 16.75 7.11 -41.80
N ASN A 4 18.05 6.75 -41.78
CA ASN A 4 19.01 7.32 -40.82
C ASN A 4 19.28 8.81 -41.09
N ILE A 5 19.30 9.21 -42.36
CA ILE A 5 19.49 10.63 -42.78
C ILE A 5 18.28 11.45 -42.36
N THR A 6 17.08 10.93 -42.59
CA THR A 6 15.82 11.63 -42.25
C THR A 6 15.66 11.78 -40.73
N GLU A 7 16.05 10.78 -39.97
CA GLU A 7 16.12 10.85 -38.50
C GLU A 7 17.13 11.88 -38.02
N TRP A 8 18.32 11.90 -38.63
CA TRP A 8 19.37 12.85 -38.29
C TRP A 8 18.93 14.30 -38.59
N ILE A 9 18.30 14.54 -39.72
CA ILE A 9 17.73 15.84 -40.10
C ILE A 9 16.61 16.26 -39.13
N SER A 10 15.76 15.32 -38.71
CA SER A 10 14.69 15.58 -37.72
C SER A 10 15.24 16.00 -36.37
N HIS A 11 16.31 15.33 -35.87
CA HIS A 11 16.95 15.66 -34.60
C HIS A 11 17.71 16.99 -34.62
N HIS A 12 18.31 17.34 -35.75
CA HIS A 12 19.13 18.56 -35.89
C HIS A 12 18.41 19.69 -36.62
N ARG A 13 17.09 19.58 -36.74
CA ARG A 13 16.27 20.49 -37.58
C ARG A 13 16.42 21.97 -37.18
N GLN A 14 16.43 22.26 -35.87
CA GLN A 14 16.52 23.62 -35.37
C GLN A 14 17.86 24.26 -35.75
N MET A 15 18.96 23.53 -35.59
CA MET A 15 20.29 23.94 -35.99
C MET A 15 20.43 24.11 -37.51
N LEU A 16 19.79 23.19 -38.28
CA LEU A 16 19.85 23.24 -39.72
C LEU A 16 19.02 24.40 -40.32
N LEU A 17 17.90 24.79 -39.69
CA LEU A 17 17.09 25.93 -40.10
C LEU A 17 17.72 27.28 -39.80
N GLU A 18 18.71 27.36 -38.89
CA GLU A 18 19.48 28.58 -38.65
C GLU A 18 20.49 28.87 -39.76
N GLU A 19 21.00 27.84 -40.43
CA GLU A 19 22.04 27.96 -41.45
C GLU A 19 21.57 27.62 -42.90
N PHE A 20 20.49 26.83 -43.05
CA PHE A 20 20.04 26.30 -44.33
C PHE A 20 18.54 26.41 -44.53
N VAL A 21 18.12 26.60 -45.78
CA VAL A 21 16.71 26.45 -46.19
C VAL A 21 16.47 25.01 -46.57
N LEU A 22 15.75 24.26 -45.70
CA LEU A 22 15.41 22.88 -45.95
C LEU A 22 14.27 22.77 -46.99
N SER A 23 14.57 22.29 -48.19
CA SER A 23 13.57 21.94 -49.20
C SER A 23 13.52 20.41 -49.38
N SER A 24 12.31 19.85 -49.52
CA SER A 24 12.12 18.44 -49.86
C SER A 24 11.86 18.32 -51.34
N ASP A 25 12.65 17.52 -52.05
CA ASP A 25 12.38 17.14 -53.41
C ASP A 25 11.27 16.09 -53.44
N THR A 26 10.11 16.47 -53.95
CA THR A 26 8.83 15.74 -53.83
C THR A 26 8.66 14.60 -54.82
N GLN A 27 9.69 14.30 -55.66
CA GLN A 27 9.47 13.38 -56.79
C GLN A 27 9.76 11.90 -56.50
N ASN A 28 10.44 11.51 -55.39
CA ASN A 28 10.86 10.09 -55.25
C ASN A 28 10.54 9.34 -53.93
N LYS A 29 10.16 9.99 -52.87
CA LYS A 29 9.50 9.41 -51.69
C LYS A 29 9.05 10.49 -50.76
N PRO A 30 7.80 10.40 -50.26
CA PRO A 30 7.12 11.54 -49.65
C PRO A 30 7.36 11.66 -48.16
N TYR A 31 8.60 11.66 -47.71
CA TYR A 31 8.88 12.02 -46.31
C TYR A 31 8.65 13.49 -46.10
N TYR A 32 7.70 13.80 -45.22
CA TYR A 32 7.34 15.15 -44.86
C TYR A 32 7.86 15.45 -43.45
N LEU A 33 8.60 16.54 -43.29
CA LEU A 33 9.22 16.97 -42.02
C LEU A 33 8.53 18.25 -41.49
N PRO A 34 7.28 18.17 -41.06
CA PRO A 34 6.57 19.29 -40.51
C PRO A 34 6.98 19.56 -39.07
N GLU A 35 6.61 20.74 -38.59
CA GLU A 35 6.53 20.94 -37.14
C GLU A 35 5.34 20.13 -36.60
N ILE A 36 5.58 19.28 -35.61
CA ILE A 36 4.58 18.46 -34.94
C ILE A 36 4.28 19.08 -33.59
N ARG A 37 3.01 19.48 -33.38
CA ARG A 37 2.54 19.98 -32.07
C ARG A 37 1.44 19.10 -31.54
N ILE A 38 1.41 18.93 -30.20
CA ILE A 38 0.35 18.19 -29.50
C ILE A 38 -0.51 19.20 -28.75
N GLU A 39 -1.80 19.23 -29.05
CA GLU A 39 -2.81 19.92 -28.26
C GLU A 39 -3.50 18.90 -27.40
N GLN A 40 -3.52 19.12 -26.07
CA GLN A 40 -4.10 18.17 -25.13
C GLN A 40 -4.99 18.89 -24.11
N SER A 41 -6.15 18.27 -23.80
CA SER A 41 -7.05 18.71 -22.75
C SER A 41 -7.64 17.49 -22.04
N CYS A 42 -8.00 17.65 -20.78
CA CYS A 42 -8.60 16.60 -19.97
C CYS A 42 -9.88 17.12 -19.34
N GLU A 43 -10.96 16.37 -19.47
CA GLU A 43 -12.22 16.61 -18.78
C GLU A 43 -12.35 15.59 -17.63
N ASP A 44 -12.66 16.08 -16.42
CA ASP A 44 -12.81 15.28 -15.22
C ASP A 44 -14.30 14.88 -15.04
N GLY A 45 -14.62 13.61 -15.26
CA GLY A 45 -15.93 13.03 -15.02
C GLY A 45 -15.99 12.29 -13.67
N PRO A 46 -17.19 11.90 -13.20
CA PRO A 46 -17.36 11.21 -11.90
C PRO A 46 -16.55 9.92 -11.77
N ASP A 47 -16.50 9.12 -12.84
CA ASP A 47 -15.85 7.80 -12.86
C ASP A 47 -14.72 7.67 -13.87
N TRP A 48 -14.55 8.69 -14.75
CA TRP A 48 -13.67 8.65 -15.91
C TRP A 48 -12.99 9.98 -16.14
N PHE A 49 -11.84 9.93 -16.80
CA PHE A 49 -11.19 11.06 -17.41
C PHE A 49 -11.31 10.94 -18.93
N ASP A 50 -11.80 11.97 -19.59
CA ASP A 50 -11.84 12.04 -21.04
C ASP A 50 -10.69 12.93 -21.54
N LEU A 51 -9.69 12.29 -22.15
CA LEU A 51 -8.51 12.94 -22.71
C LEU A 51 -8.73 13.25 -24.18
N HIS A 52 -8.68 14.53 -24.50
CA HIS A 52 -8.68 15.03 -25.87
C HIS A 52 -7.24 15.32 -26.27
N ILE A 53 -6.67 14.49 -27.13
CA ILE A 53 -5.32 14.69 -27.65
C ILE A 53 -5.40 14.78 -29.15
N THR A 54 -4.98 15.92 -29.69
CA THR A 54 -4.94 16.19 -31.13
C THR A 54 -3.50 16.50 -31.53
N VAL A 55 -3.05 15.84 -32.56
CA VAL A 55 -1.75 16.11 -33.18
C VAL A 55 -1.94 17.05 -34.35
N VAL A 56 -1.21 18.15 -34.33
CA VAL A 56 -1.16 19.13 -35.44
C VAL A 56 0.12 18.88 -36.23
N ILE A 57 -0.03 18.47 -37.49
CA ILE A 57 1.06 18.17 -38.39
C ILE A 57 0.94 19.13 -39.58
N GLY A 58 1.71 20.22 -39.57
CA GLY A 58 1.52 21.32 -40.52
C GLY A 58 0.10 21.89 -40.41
N ASN A 59 -0.72 21.78 -41.47
CA ASN A 59 -2.10 22.25 -41.47
C ASN A 59 -3.14 21.17 -41.14
N GLN A 60 -2.73 19.95 -40.83
CA GLN A 60 -3.64 18.83 -40.54
C GLN A 60 -3.77 18.60 -39.04
N ARG A 61 -5.01 18.43 -38.58
CA ARG A 61 -5.35 18.06 -37.20
C ARG A 61 -5.81 16.62 -37.17
N ILE A 62 -5.06 15.76 -36.50
CA ILE A 62 -5.28 14.31 -36.45
C ILE A 62 -5.51 13.88 -34.99
N PRO A 63 -6.63 13.21 -34.68
CA PRO A 63 -6.83 12.64 -33.35
C PRO A 63 -5.71 11.67 -32.99
N PHE A 64 -5.20 11.75 -31.76
CA PHE A 64 -4.06 10.95 -31.31
C PHE A 64 -4.33 9.43 -31.37
N SER A 65 -5.59 9.02 -31.22
CA SER A 65 -6.03 7.63 -31.32
C SER A 65 -5.62 6.98 -32.67
N ARG A 66 -5.52 7.75 -33.75
CA ARG A 66 -5.07 7.23 -35.05
C ARG A 66 -3.65 6.69 -35.06
N PHE A 67 -2.82 7.14 -34.15
CA PHE A 67 -1.43 6.70 -34.03
C PHE A 67 -1.26 5.46 -33.13
N ARG A 68 -2.35 4.94 -32.54
CA ARG A 68 -2.32 3.80 -31.61
C ARG A 68 -1.56 2.60 -32.18
N LYS A 69 -1.90 2.18 -33.38
CA LYS A 69 -1.25 1.01 -34.02
C LYS A 69 0.25 1.24 -34.17
N ASN A 70 0.64 2.39 -34.66
CA ASN A 70 2.04 2.74 -34.86
C ASN A 70 2.81 2.76 -33.55
N ILE A 71 2.26 3.38 -32.51
CA ILE A 71 2.92 3.49 -31.20
C ILE A 71 3.06 2.13 -30.51
N LEU A 72 2.01 1.30 -30.53
CA LEU A 72 2.00 -0.01 -29.89
C LEU A 72 2.90 -1.04 -30.61
N GLU A 73 2.99 -0.94 -31.95
CA GLU A 73 3.85 -1.81 -32.78
C GLU A 73 5.29 -1.30 -32.90
N GLY A 74 5.62 -0.13 -32.34
CA GLY A 74 6.93 0.50 -32.44
C GLY A 74 7.27 1.04 -33.83
N ASN A 75 6.26 1.26 -34.69
CA ASN A 75 6.47 1.76 -36.04
C ASN A 75 6.42 3.28 -36.06
N ARG A 76 7.54 3.92 -36.35
CA ARG A 76 7.66 5.39 -36.40
C ARG A 76 7.11 6.02 -37.67
N GLU A 77 6.87 5.25 -38.72
CA GLU A 77 6.36 5.78 -40.00
C GLU A 77 4.84 5.84 -39.98
N TYR A 78 4.28 7.04 -40.11
CA TYR A 78 2.85 7.27 -40.24
C TYR A 78 2.53 7.87 -41.58
N ILE A 79 1.59 7.27 -42.32
CA ILE A 79 1.15 7.73 -43.63
C ILE A 79 -0.01 8.69 -43.43
N LEU A 80 0.17 9.95 -43.87
CA LEU A 80 -0.89 10.96 -43.84
C LEU A 80 -1.98 10.65 -44.90
N PRO A 81 -3.18 11.22 -44.76
CA PRO A 81 -4.25 11.03 -45.76
C PRO A 81 -3.89 11.45 -47.18
N ASP A 82 -2.92 12.34 -47.34
CA ASP A 82 -2.39 12.80 -48.62
C ASP A 82 -1.25 11.93 -49.19
N GLY A 83 -0.95 10.80 -48.51
CA GLY A 83 0.07 9.83 -48.95
C GLY A 83 1.50 10.17 -48.53
N ARG A 84 1.75 11.30 -47.89
CA ARG A 84 3.06 11.67 -47.33
C ARG A 84 3.37 10.86 -46.05
N ILE A 85 4.63 10.56 -45.83
CA ILE A 85 5.11 9.81 -44.64
C ILE A 85 5.69 10.79 -43.62
N VAL A 86 5.23 10.71 -42.38
CA VAL A 86 5.76 11.48 -41.26
C VAL A 86 6.41 10.53 -40.24
N LEU A 87 7.58 10.92 -39.76
CA LEU A 87 8.24 10.20 -38.68
C LEU A 87 7.73 10.69 -37.32
N LEU A 88 7.12 9.76 -36.56
CA LEU A 88 6.65 10.04 -35.21
C LEU A 88 7.83 10.21 -34.26
N PRO A 89 7.79 11.21 -33.34
CA PRO A 89 8.83 11.42 -32.35
C PRO A 89 9.05 10.15 -31.49
N GLU A 90 10.30 9.81 -31.22
CA GLU A 90 10.65 8.63 -30.43
C GLU A 90 10.09 8.69 -29.00
N GLU A 91 10.04 9.88 -28.43
CA GLU A 91 9.45 10.14 -27.10
C GLU A 91 7.99 9.69 -26.97
N TRP A 92 7.21 9.66 -28.06
CA TRP A 92 5.81 9.25 -28.00
C TRP A 92 5.66 7.77 -27.67
N PHE A 93 6.59 6.94 -28.07
CA PHE A 93 6.59 5.50 -27.83
C PHE A 93 6.81 5.14 -26.36
N SER A 94 7.51 5.99 -25.62
CA SER A 94 7.66 5.85 -24.17
C SER A 94 6.58 6.60 -23.39
N LYS A 95 6.22 7.82 -23.81
CA LYS A 95 5.30 8.71 -23.09
C LYS A 95 3.84 8.26 -23.19
N TYR A 96 3.38 7.86 -24.38
CA TYR A 96 1.95 7.61 -24.64
C TYR A 96 1.55 6.14 -24.81
N ALA A 97 2.50 5.20 -24.83
CA ALA A 97 2.16 3.79 -24.95
C ALA A 97 1.19 3.32 -23.84
N ASN A 98 1.46 3.75 -22.61
CA ASN A 98 0.64 3.41 -21.44
C ASN A 98 -0.82 3.91 -21.56
N LEU A 99 -0.98 5.13 -22.06
CA LEU A 99 -2.29 5.73 -22.31
C LEU A 99 -3.09 4.91 -23.30
N LEU A 100 -2.45 4.57 -24.42
CA LEU A 100 -3.11 3.86 -25.53
C LEU A 100 -3.43 2.39 -25.20
N GLU A 101 -2.65 1.76 -24.31
CA GLU A 101 -2.93 0.40 -23.84
C GLU A 101 -4.10 0.34 -22.86
N THR A 102 -4.21 1.34 -21.97
CA THR A 102 -5.20 1.35 -20.87
C THR A 102 -6.47 2.09 -21.20
N GLY A 103 -6.39 3.08 -22.09
CA GLY A 103 -7.52 3.92 -22.50
C GLY A 103 -8.50 3.21 -23.44
N LYS A 104 -9.80 3.46 -23.23
CA LYS A 104 -10.84 3.10 -24.20
C LYS A 104 -11.02 4.24 -25.19
N GLU A 105 -10.97 3.93 -26.47
CA GLU A 105 -11.18 4.90 -27.52
C GLU A 105 -12.69 5.21 -27.70
N SER A 106 -12.99 6.49 -27.86
CA SER A 106 -14.26 6.99 -28.31
C SER A 106 -13.96 8.10 -29.33
N ASP A 107 -14.35 7.94 -30.58
CA ASP A 107 -14.14 8.78 -31.79
C ASP A 107 -12.96 9.78 -31.78
N LYS A 108 -12.89 10.69 -30.81
CA LYS A 108 -11.86 11.74 -30.70
C LYS A 108 -11.21 11.81 -29.32
N THR A 109 -11.65 10.96 -28.37
CA THR A 109 -11.23 10.99 -26.97
C THR A 109 -10.63 9.65 -26.56
N ILE A 110 -9.74 9.71 -25.61
CA ILE A 110 -9.24 8.51 -24.93
C ILE A 110 -9.79 8.55 -23.51
N ARG A 111 -10.70 7.65 -23.20
CA ARG A 111 -11.35 7.56 -21.91
C ARG A 111 -10.56 6.65 -20.99
N LEU A 112 -10.17 7.17 -19.83
CA LEU A 112 -9.49 6.44 -18.78
C LEU A 112 -10.32 6.38 -17.50
N LYS A 113 -10.32 5.24 -16.82
CA LYS A 113 -10.92 5.13 -15.50
C LYS A 113 -10.10 5.91 -14.46
N ARG A 114 -10.75 6.43 -13.42
CA ARG A 114 -10.12 7.24 -12.36
C ARG A 114 -8.84 6.64 -11.76
N PRO A 115 -8.71 5.32 -11.49
CA PRO A 115 -7.48 4.75 -10.95
C PRO A 115 -6.21 4.99 -11.79
N PHE A 116 -6.36 5.30 -13.09
CA PHE A 116 -5.22 5.57 -13.99
C PHE A 116 -4.76 7.04 -14.01
N ILE A 117 -5.18 7.84 -13.02
CA ILE A 117 -4.81 9.26 -12.92
C ILE A 117 -3.29 9.50 -12.95
N GLY A 118 -2.48 8.57 -12.39
CA GLY A 118 -1.02 8.64 -12.47
C GLY A 118 -0.46 8.57 -13.90
N VAL A 119 -1.17 7.91 -14.82
CA VAL A 119 -0.82 7.89 -16.25
C VAL A 119 -1.11 9.24 -16.87
N ILE A 120 -2.22 9.86 -16.51
CA ILE A 120 -2.63 11.17 -17.03
C ILE A 120 -1.61 12.24 -16.63
N GLU A 121 -1.17 12.24 -15.36
CA GLU A 121 -0.18 13.19 -14.86
C GLU A 121 1.18 13.09 -15.55
N SER A 122 1.57 11.88 -15.95
CA SER A 122 2.82 11.67 -16.69
C SER A 122 2.78 12.26 -18.12
N ILE A 123 1.58 12.53 -18.63
CA ILE A 123 1.33 12.95 -20.02
C ILE A 123 1.06 14.44 -20.10
N LEU A 124 0.23 14.97 -19.20
CA LEU A 124 -0.09 16.40 -19.16
C LEU A 124 1.15 17.18 -18.69
N GLU A 125 1.71 18.01 -19.57
CA GLU A 125 2.85 18.86 -19.26
C GLU A 125 2.50 19.89 -18.17
N LYS A 126 3.53 20.36 -17.46
CA LYS A 126 3.50 21.21 -16.26
C LYS A 126 2.70 22.52 -16.31
N ASP A 127 2.08 22.87 -17.43
CA ASP A 127 1.47 24.19 -17.65
C ASP A 127 0.04 24.39 -17.15
N ARG A 128 -0.57 23.39 -16.51
CA ARG A 128 -1.84 23.59 -15.83
C ARG A 128 -1.69 23.38 -14.33
N GLN A 129 -1.96 24.41 -13.56
CA GLN A 129 -2.32 24.38 -12.15
C GLN A 129 -3.58 23.53 -11.85
N SER A 130 -4.00 22.65 -12.77
CA SER A 130 -5.05 21.67 -12.55
C SER A 130 -4.49 20.58 -11.67
N THR A 131 -5.01 20.50 -10.54
CA THR A 131 -4.90 19.64 -9.38
C THR A 131 -4.27 18.27 -9.68
N SER A 132 -2.94 18.19 -9.59
CA SER A 132 -2.21 16.90 -9.60
C SER A 132 -2.73 16.00 -8.46
N ILE A 133 -2.81 14.68 -8.69
CA ILE A 133 -3.16 13.74 -7.62
C ILE A 133 -2.25 13.91 -6.42
N LYS A 134 -0.97 14.21 -6.63
CA LYS A 134 -0.03 14.53 -5.56
C LYS A 134 -0.49 15.74 -4.76
N THR A 135 -0.97 16.77 -5.41
CA THR A 135 -1.51 17.98 -4.77
C THR A 135 -2.82 17.68 -4.05
N LEU A 136 -3.71 16.89 -4.66
CA LEU A 136 -4.95 16.45 -4.01
C LEU A 136 -4.67 15.62 -2.76
N LEU A 137 -3.79 14.63 -2.85
CA LEU A 137 -3.45 13.75 -1.75
C LEU A 137 -2.57 14.41 -0.68
N SER A 138 -1.94 15.54 -0.97
CA SER A 138 -1.11 16.32 -0.02
C SER A 138 -1.88 17.42 0.72
N LYS A 139 -3.17 17.63 0.42
CA LYS A 139 -4.00 18.61 1.16
C LYS A 139 -4.06 18.23 2.63
N GLU A 140 -3.74 19.16 3.50
CA GLU A 140 -3.86 18.94 4.93
C GLU A 140 -5.33 18.98 5.35
N ILE A 141 -5.74 17.92 6.04
CA ILE A 141 -7.06 17.79 6.63
C ILE A 141 -6.92 17.94 8.15
N PRO A 142 -7.71 18.82 8.80
CA PRO A 142 -7.63 19.01 10.24
C PRO A 142 -7.99 17.72 10.98
N VAL A 143 -7.31 17.50 12.12
CA VAL A 143 -7.58 16.35 13.00
C VAL A 143 -9.07 16.28 13.34
N PRO A 144 -9.73 15.13 13.21
CA PRO A 144 -11.17 15.01 13.43
C PRO A 144 -11.53 15.26 14.90
N ILE A 145 -12.60 16.01 15.09
CA ILE A 145 -13.18 16.24 16.43
C ILE A 145 -13.61 14.89 16.99
N GLY A 146 -13.25 14.61 18.26
CA GLY A 146 -13.55 13.35 18.92
C GLY A 146 -12.44 12.30 18.88
N LEU A 147 -11.35 12.57 18.19
CA LEU A 147 -10.12 11.77 18.33
C LEU A 147 -9.44 12.13 19.66
N LYS A 148 -9.27 11.13 20.53
CA LYS A 148 -8.67 11.28 21.87
C LYS A 148 -7.15 11.03 21.86
N ALA A 149 -6.46 11.52 20.83
CA ALA A 149 -5.01 11.37 20.68
C ALA A 149 -4.42 12.56 19.92
N ASN A 150 -3.20 12.93 20.31
CA ASN A 150 -2.41 13.89 19.54
C ASN A 150 -1.63 13.13 18.46
N LEU A 151 -1.86 13.47 17.20
CA LEU A 151 -1.11 12.91 16.09
C LEU A 151 0.25 13.60 15.97
N ARG A 152 1.30 12.82 15.76
CA ARG A 152 2.61 13.36 15.37
C ARG A 152 2.52 13.94 13.95
N SER A 153 3.43 14.83 13.56
CA SER A 153 3.40 15.50 12.25
C SER A 153 3.28 14.51 11.07
N TYR A 154 4.04 13.42 11.08
CA TYR A 154 3.94 12.40 10.05
C TYR A 154 2.61 11.61 10.10
N GLN A 155 2.05 11.37 11.29
CA GLN A 155 0.75 10.71 11.45
C GLN A 155 -0.38 11.61 10.94
N GLN A 156 -0.30 12.92 11.16
CA GLN A 156 -1.21 13.91 10.61
C GLN A 156 -1.17 13.88 9.07
N LYS A 157 0.03 13.87 8.47
CA LYS A 157 0.19 13.73 7.01
C LYS A 157 -0.38 12.41 6.50
N GLY A 158 -0.15 11.29 7.22
CA GLY A 158 -0.69 9.99 6.86
C GLY A 158 -2.21 9.93 6.97
N PHE A 159 -2.79 10.49 8.01
CA PHE A 159 -4.23 10.65 8.14
C PHE A 159 -4.81 11.51 7.00
N SER A 160 -4.20 12.67 6.70
CA SER A 160 -4.67 13.53 5.61
C SER A 160 -4.63 12.81 4.27
N TRP A 161 -3.57 12.04 3.98
CA TRP A 161 -3.47 11.22 2.78
C TRP A 161 -4.58 10.16 2.71
N LEU A 162 -4.84 9.42 3.80
CA LEU A 162 -5.94 8.45 3.88
C LEU A 162 -7.30 9.11 3.67
N ALA A 163 -7.53 10.27 4.26
CA ALA A 163 -8.78 11.00 4.16
C ALA A 163 -8.99 11.55 2.74
N ASN A 164 -7.94 12.03 2.08
CA ASN A 164 -8.01 12.45 0.68
C ASN A 164 -8.31 11.26 -0.25
N LEU A 165 -7.68 10.10 -0.04
CA LEU A 165 -8.03 8.88 -0.79
C LEU A 165 -9.51 8.50 -0.60
N TYR A 166 -10.00 8.59 0.63
CA TYR A 166 -11.41 8.33 0.93
C TYR A 166 -12.33 9.30 0.17
N LEU A 167 -12.02 10.60 0.17
CA LEU A 167 -12.81 11.63 -0.51
C LEU A 167 -12.85 11.44 -2.03
N GLU A 168 -11.72 11.01 -2.61
CA GLU A 168 -11.60 10.77 -4.05
C GLU A 168 -12.09 9.37 -4.49
N GLY A 169 -12.51 8.52 -3.55
CA GLY A 169 -13.03 7.17 -3.84
C GLY A 169 -11.95 6.12 -4.13
N PHE A 170 -10.70 6.36 -3.72
CA PHE A 170 -9.59 5.44 -3.95
C PHE A 170 -9.30 4.55 -2.75
N GLY A 171 -8.90 3.31 -3.02
CA GLY A 171 -8.31 2.45 -2.00
C GLY A 171 -6.86 2.84 -1.70
N GLY A 172 -6.38 2.53 -0.48
CA GLY A 172 -5.03 2.89 -0.07
C GLY A 172 -4.30 1.79 0.70
N CYS A 173 -2.97 1.72 0.53
CA CYS A 173 -2.07 0.85 1.25
C CYS A 173 -1.18 1.68 2.17
N LEU A 174 -1.44 1.64 3.48
CA LEU A 174 -0.57 2.27 4.48
C LEU A 174 0.51 1.25 4.89
N ALA A 175 1.69 1.44 4.32
CA ALA A 175 2.83 0.52 4.40
C ALA A 175 3.96 1.03 5.31
N ASP A 176 3.65 1.90 6.26
CA ASP A 176 4.60 2.42 7.25
C ASP A 176 5.29 1.30 8.03
N ASP A 177 6.52 1.52 8.44
CA ASP A 177 7.24 0.61 9.33
C ASP A 177 6.42 0.28 10.58
N MET A 178 6.66 -0.88 11.15
CA MET A 178 5.99 -1.31 12.37
C MET A 178 6.29 -0.38 13.53
N GLY A 179 5.26 -0.04 14.32
CA GLY A 179 5.39 0.86 15.46
C GLY A 179 5.15 2.35 15.14
N LEU A 180 4.97 2.74 13.89
CA LEU A 180 4.65 4.12 13.48
C LEU A 180 3.17 4.52 13.67
N GLY A 181 2.35 3.65 14.25
CA GLY A 181 0.96 3.97 14.60
C GLY A 181 -0.01 3.92 13.43
N LYS A 182 0.10 2.92 12.55
CA LYS A 182 -0.87 2.66 11.46
C LYS A 182 -2.30 2.57 11.98
N THR A 183 -2.52 1.86 13.09
CA THR A 183 -3.83 1.75 13.76
C THR A 183 -4.40 3.11 14.12
N LEU A 184 -3.59 3.99 14.73
CA LEU A 184 -4.04 5.32 15.15
C LEU A 184 -4.40 6.21 13.94
N GLN A 185 -3.60 6.18 12.87
CA GLN A 185 -3.89 6.91 11.62
C GLN A 185 -5.19 6.42 10.98
N THR A 186 -5.43 5.10 10.98
CA THR A 186 -6.67 4.51 10.48
C THR A 186 -7.86 4.88 11.36
N LEU A 187 -7.72 4.84 12.69
CA LEU A 187 -8.77 5.27 13.61
C LEU A 187 -9.10 6.76 13.46
N ALA A 188 -8.10 7.60 13.18
CA ALA A 188 -8.31 9.01 12.86
C ALA A 188 -9.14 9.18 11.58
N LEU A 189 -8.85 8.41 10.52
CA LEU A 189 -9.67 8.38 9.32
C LEU A 189 -11.12 7.96 9.64
N LEU A 190 -11.31 6.87 10.38
CA LEU A 190 -12.66 6.37 10.69
C LEU A 190 -13.43 7.35 11.58
N GLN A 191 -12.75 8.03 12.52
CA GLN A 191 -13.35 9.12 13.30
C GLN A 191 -13.75 10.31 12.41
N TYR A 192 -12.99 10.60 11.35
CA TYR A 192 -13.33 11.62 10.36
C TYR A 192 -14.55 11.22 9.52
N VAL A 193 -14.59 9.98 9.04
CA VAL A 193 -15.71 9.44 8.23
C VAL A 193 -17.04 9.49 8.99
N TYR A 194 -17.05 9.07 10.26
CA TYR A 194 -18.26 8.99 11.09
C TYR A 194 -18.56 10.27 11.87
N LYS A 195 -17.98 11.41 11.49
CA LYS A 195 -18.30 12.70 12.09
C LYS A 195 -19.77 13.07 11.80
N PRO A 196 -20.55 13.56 12.80
CA PRO A 196 -21.89 14.08 12.54
C PRO A 196 -21.83 15.20 11.48
N GLY A 197 -22.58 15.04 10.40
CA GLY A 197 -22.61 15.99 9.26
C GLY A 197 -21.74 15.62 8.04
N ASN A 198 -20.88 14.61 8.13
CA ASN A 198 -20.13 14.11 6.98
C ASN A 198 -20.91 12.96 6.32
N THR A 199 -21.85 13.26 5.44
CA THR A 199 -22.34 12.27 4.48
C THR A 199 -21.42 12.30 3.26
N THR A 200 -21.20 11.17 2.62
CA THR A 200 -20.37 11.07 1.41
C THR A 200 -20.87 12.03 0.31
N GLU A 201 -22.17 12.27 0.25
CA GLU A 201 -22.82 13.22 -0.67
C GLU A 201 -22.59 14.68 -0.25
N ALA A 202 -22.76 15.01 1.04
CA ALA A 202 -22.49 16.36 1.53
C ALA A 202 -21.00 16.76 1.38
N ILE A 203 -20.10 15.78 1.47
CA ILE A 203 -18.67 15.99 1.26
C ILE A 203 -18.40 16.21 -0.24
N ARG A 204 -19.01 15.45 -1.16
CA ARG A 204 -18.92 15.65 -2.60
C ARG A 204 -19.53 16.99 -3.01
N GLU A 205 -20.70 17.33 -2.54
CA GLU A 205 -21.33 18.65 -2.79
C GLU A 205 -20.44 19.80 -2.30
N THR A 206 -19.78 19.68 -1.15
CA THR A 206 -18.86 20.70 -0.64
C THR A 206 -17.59 20.80 -1.49
N ILE A 207 -17.12 19.70 -2.09
CA ILE A 207 -15.97 19.68 -2.99
C ILE A 207 -16.39 20.26 -4.35
N ASP A 208 -17.57 19.91 -4.86
CA ASP A 208 -18.07 20.40 -6.13
C ASP A 208 -18.40 21.89 -6.07
N LEU A 209 -18.95 22.40 -4.94
CA LEU A 209 -19.12 23.82 -4.68
C LEU A 209 -17.77 24.57 -4.58
N LYS A 210 -16.75 24.00 -3.94
CA LYS A 210 -15.40 24.58 -3.89
C LYS A 210 -14.69 24.50 -5.25
N LYS A 211 -14.96 23.48 -6.07
CA LYS A 211 -14.49 23.41 -7.45
C LYS A 211 -15.17 24.46 -8.31
N ALA A 212 -16.47 24.69 -8.12
CA ALA A 212 -17.23 25.75 -8.79
C ALA A 212 -16.73 27.15 -8.42
N GLU A 213 -16.40 27.39 -7.14
CA GLU A 213 -15.82 28.65 -6.68
C GLU A 213 -14.41 28.90 -7.21
N SER A 214 -13.59 27.84 -7.38
CA SER A 214 -12.23 27.94 -7.95
C SER A 214 -12.22 28.09 -9.48
N THR A 215 -13.33 27.79 -10.17
CA THR A 215 -13.51 28.05 -11.61
C THR A 215 -14.16 29.40 -11.90
N SER A 216 -14.64 30.13 -10.87
CA SER A 216 -15.27 31.44 -11.04
C SER A 216 -14.30 32.62 -11.03
N ASP A 217 -12.99 32.39 -10.90
CA ASP A 217 -11.96 33.43 -11.11
C ASP A 217 -11.59 33.68 -12.58
N CYS A 218 -12.50 33.41 -13.50
CA CYS A 218 -12.54 34.11 -14.76
C CYS A 218 -13.10 35.51 -14.50
N LEU A 219 -12.22 36.49 -14.39
CA LEU A 219 -12.53 37.89 -14.39
C LEU A 219 -13.60 38.15 -15.48
N PRO A 220 -14.74 38.78 -15.16
CA PRO A 220 -15.72 39.13 -16.17
C PRO A 220 -15.01 39.99 -17.21
N GLN A 221 -15.03 39.57 -18.46
CA GLN A 221 -14.64 40.43 -19.57
C GLN A 221 -15.44 41.72 -19.43
N LYS A 222 -14.75 42.82 -19.12
CA LYS A 222 -15.35 44.15 -19.13
C LYS A 222 -15.93 44.38 -20.52
N GLN A 223 -17.25 44.26 -20.66
CA GLN A 223 -17.92 44.73 -21.84
C GLN A 223 -17.80 46.25 -21.86
N VAL A 224 -17.17 46.72 -22.89
CA VAL A 224 -17.00 48.15 -23.16
C VAL A 224 -18.22 48.58 -23.94
N PHE A 225 -19.02 49.51 -23.38
CA PHE A 225 -20.17 50.09 -24.05
C PHE A 225 -19.74 51.45 -24.63
N PHE A 226 -20.09 51.69 -25.89
CA PHE A 226 -19.92 52.96 -26.54
C PHE A 226 -21.31 53.62 -26.68
N ASP A 227 -21.39 54.94 -26.39
CA ASP A 227 -22.59 55.70 -26.65
C ASP A 227 -22.73 56.04 -28.16
N GLU A 228 -23.91 56.58 -28.57
CA GLU A 228 -24.19 56.94 -29.98
C GLU A 228 -23.23 58.01 -30.54
N LYS A 229 -22.35 58.59 -29.71
CA LYS A 229 -21.33 59.57 -30.11
C LYS A 229 -19.90 59.02 -29.97
N GLY A 230 -19.74 57.72 -29.70
CA GLY A 230 -18.44 57.04 -29.63
C GLY A 230 -17.62 57.38 -28.40
N GLN A 231 -18.23 57.84 -27.31
CA GLN A 231 -17.55 58.10 -26.04
C GLN A 231 -17.59 56.88 -25.12
N PHE A 232 -16.51 56.64 -24.41
CA PHE A 232 -16.27 55.53 -23.50
C PHE A 232 -16.99 55.70 -22.15
N SER A 233 -17.83 54.76 -21.75
CA SER A 233 -18.45 54.74 -20.42
C SER A 233 -18.25 53.39 -19.70
N LEU A 234 -17.90 53.47 -18.42
CA LEU A 234 -17.66 52.34 -17.49
C LEU A 234 -18.92 51.88 -16.71
N PHE A 235 -20.07 52.62 -16.90
CA PHE A 235 -21.31 52.30 -16.21
C PHE A 235 -22.51 52.34 -17.20
N PRO A 236 -23.52 51.45 -17.09
CA PRO A 236 -24.73 51.54 -17.89
C PRO A 236 -25.56 52.74 -17.48
N MET A 237 -25.91 53.61 -18.44
CA MET A 237 -26.84 54.72 -18.22
C MET A 237 -28.26 54.18 -18.05
N GLN A 238 -28.92 54.60 -16.95
CA GLN A 238 -30.37 54.41 -16.78
C GLN A 238 -31.10 55.36 -17.71
N SER A 239 -31.85 54.82 -18.66
CA SER A 239 -32.86 55.57 -19.44
C SER A 239 -34.05 55.85 -18.56
N LYS A 240 -34.39 57.12 -18.40
CA LYS A 240 -35.69 57.62 -17.90
C LYS A 240 -36.70 57.52 -19.05
N GLU A 241 -37.84 56.92 -18.74
CA GLU A 241 -39.21 57.03 -19.30
C GLU A 241 -39.98 55.76 -18.93
N GLU A 242 -41.17 55.71 -18.37
CA GLU A 242 -42.27 56.61 -18.19
C GLU A 242 -43.11 56.19 -16.95
N GLU A 243 -43.76 57.15 -16.30
CA GLU A 243 -44.80 56.94 -15.31
C GLU A 243 -46.08 56.38 -15.98
N ASN A 244 -46.67 55.43 -15.26
CA ASN A 244 -48.12 55.27 -15.02
C ASN A 244 -48.59 53.82 -15.17
N SER A 245 -48.79 53.18 -14.02
CA SER A 245 -50.07 52.57 -13.68
C SER A 245 -50.02 51.97 -12.26
N ARG A 246 -50.91 52.48 -11.42
CA ARG A 246 -51.14 51.99 -10.07
C ARG A 246 -51.73 50.58 -10.12
N ILE A 247 -50.95 49.59 -9.69
CA ILE A 247 -51.46 48.30 -9.22
C ILE A 247 -50.79 48.04 -7.85
N ALA A 248 -51.63 47.79 -6.83
CA ALA A 248 -51.22 47.55 -5.45
C ALA A 248 -50.17 46.43 -5.36
N PRO A 249 -49.22 46.56 -4.45
CA PRO A 249 -48.21 45.51 -4.27
C PRO A 249 -48.86 44.25 -3.68
N GLN A 250 -48.93 43.19 -4.46
CA GLN A 250 -49.07 41.83 -3.94
C GLN A 250 -47.76 41.50 -3.22
N VAL A 251 -47.84 41.30 -1.92
CA VAL A 251 -46.74 40.73 -1.10
C VAL A 251 -46.31 39.42 -1.75
N PRO A 252 -45.03 39.26 -2.12
CA PRO A 252 -44.57 37.99 -2.57
C PRO A 252 -44.72 37.01 -1.41
N GLN A 253 -45.57 36.00 -1.60
CA GLN A 253 -45.56 34.84 -0.68
C GLN A 253 -44.15 34.23 -0.82
N ILE A 254 -43.38 34.34 0.25
CA ILE A 254 -42.16 33.57 0.44
C ILE A 254 -42.60 32.10 0.29
N PRO A 255 -42.09 31.35 -0.69
CA PRO A 255 -42.35 29.92 -0.76
C PRO A 255 -41.87 29.37 0.57
N GLU A 256 -42.74 28.69 1.31
CA GLU A 256 -42.35 27.88 2.45
C GLU A 256 -41.15 27.06 2.04
N PRO A 257 -40.09 26.99 2.87
CA PRO A 257 -38.96 26.14 2.56
C PRO A 257 -39.50 24.72 2.41
N VAL A 258 -39.54 24.23 1.18
CA VAL A 258 -39.72 22.82 0.91
C VAL A 258 -38.62 22.16 1.75
N GLN A 259 -39.01 21.64 2.88
CA GLN A 259 -38.19 20.70 3.64
C GLN A 259 -38.00 19.48 2.69
N LYS A 260 -37.04 19.59 1.76
CA LYS A 260 -36.35 18.40 1.30
C LYS A 260 -35.78 17.78 2.55
N GLN A 261 -36.52 16.85 3.13
CA GLN A 261 -35.95 15.86 4.01
C GLN A 261 -34.83 15.20 3.16
N ASN A 262 -33.61 15.77 3.28
CA ASN A 262 -32.42 15.08 2.90
C ASN A 262 -32.46 13.79 3.73
N GLN A 263 -32.93 12.72 3.13
CA GLN A 263 -32.75 11.38 3.63
C GLN A 263 -31.25 11.14 3.55
N ILE A 264 -30.55 11.55 4.61
CA ILE A 264 -29.16 11.25 4.86
C ILE A 264 -29.07 9.73 4.82
N SER A 265 -28.52 9.18 3.75
CA SER A 265 -28.29 7.74 3.68
C SER A 265 -27.39 7.37 4.86
N PRO A 266 -27.83 6.50 5.77
CA PRO A 266 -27.05 6.17 6.95
C PRO A 266 -25.68 5.61 6.48
N LEU A 267 -24.61 6.09 7.10
CA LEU A 267 -23.29 5.54 6.87
C LEU A 267 -23.28 4.08 7.32
N HIS A 268 -22.80 3.20 6.46
CA HIS A 268 -22.68 1.78 6.78
C HIS A 268 -21.52 1.52 7.74
N GLY A 269 -21.57 0.41 8.47
CA GLY A 269 -20.47 0.01 9.35
C GLY A 269 -19.17 -0.28 8.58
N THR A 270 -18.02 -0.05 9.20
CA THR A 270 -16.69 -0.40 8.69
C THR A 270 -16.27 -1.78 9.19
N LEU A 271 -15.87 -2.68 8.28
CA LEU A 271 -15.32 -3.99 8.62
C LEU A 271 -13.80 -3.90 8.79
N ILE A 272 -13.31 -4.29 9.95
CA ILE A 272 -11.87 -4.33 10.26
C ILE A 272 -11.48 -5.80 10.45
N VAL A 273 -10.73 -6.33 9.48
CA VAL A 273 -10.26 -7.73 9.47
C VAL A 273 -8.82 -7.76 9.94
N VAL A 274 -8.60 -8.49 11.03
CA VAL A 274 -7.30 -8.56 11.69
C VAL A 274 -6.90 -10.00 12.00
N PRO A 275 -5.60 -10.31 12.17
CA PRO A 275 -5.18 -11.55 12.79
C PRO A 275 -5.78 -11.69 14.20
N THR A 276 -6.11 -12.91 14.61
CA THR A 276 -6.74 -13.20 15.92
C THR A 276 -6.00 -12.54 17.10
N SER A 277 -4.68 -12.53 17.04
CA SER A 277 -3.82 -11.95 18.08
C SER A 277 -3.85 -10.43 18.16
N LEU A 278 -4.28 -9.72 17.10
CA LEU A 278 -4.42 -8.26 17.08
C LEU A 278 -5.81 -7.78 17.49
N LEU A 279 -6.80 -8.64 17.48
CA LEU A 279 -8.21 -8.27 17.71
C LEU A 279 -8.40 -7.50 19.02
N HIS A 280 -7.83 -8.01 20.12
CA HIS A 280 -7.91 -7.36 21.42
C HIS A 280 -7.20 -6.00 21.43
N ASN A 281 -6.03 -5.89 20.80
CA ASN A 281 -5.28 -4.64 20.73
C ASN A 281 -6.06 -3.57 19.95
N TRP A 282 -6.62 -3.92 18.81
CA TRP A 282 -7.45 -3.01 18.00
C TRP A 282 -8.66 -2.49 18.78
N LYS A 283 -9.39 -3.38 19.46
CA LYS A 283 -10.54 -3.00 20.30
C LYS A 283 -10.12 -2.04 21.41
N ARG A 284 -9.00 -2.32 22.08
CA ARG A 284 -8.46 -1.47 23.15
C ARG A 284 -8.05 -0.09 22.63
N GLU A 285 -7.35 -0.02 21.48
CA GLU A 285 -6.94 1.23 20.86
C GLU A 285 -8.15 2.04 20.37
N ALA A 286 -9.13 1.38 19.74
CA ALA A 286 -10.36 2.03 19.31
C ALA A 286 -11.16 2.63 20.48
N SER A 287 -11.31 1.90 21.59
CA SER A 287 -11.96 2.41 22.81
C SER A 287 -11.19 3.59 23.42
N ARG A 288 -9.87 3.54 23.37
CA ARG A 288 -9.00 4.57 23.95
C ARG A 288 -9.03 5.86 23.15
N PHE A 289 -9.01 5.77 21.82
CA PHE A 289 -8.74 6.90 20.95
C PHE A 289 -9.98 7.46 20.24
N THR A 290 -11.10 6.74 20.23
CA THR A 290 -12.33 7.17 19.55
C THR A 290 -13.56 7.08 20.44
N ASN A 291 -14.67 7.67 19.95
CA ASN A 291 -16.00 7.51 20.55
C ASN A 291 -16.92 6.63 19.67
N LEU A 292 -16.34 5.89 18.72
CA LEU A 292 -17.11 5.09 17.78
C LEU A 292 -17.68 3.84 18.44
N SER A 293 -18.97 3.53 18.14
CA SER A 293 -19.59 2.28 18.57
C SER A 293 -18.93 1.10 17.88
N MET A 294 -18.68 0.02 18.62
CA MET A 294 -17.93 -1.12 18.10
C MET A 294 -18.56 -2.44 18.50
N MET A 295 -18.38 -3.44 17.65
CA MET A 295 -18.74 -4.83 17.91
C MET A 295 -17.65 -5.79 17.42
N GLU A 296 -17.64 -6.98 17.98
CA GLU A 296 -16.87 -8.11 17.48
C GLU A 296 -17.82 -9.10 16.77
N TYR A 297 -17.55 -9.34 15.49
CA TYR A 297 -18.28 -10.32 14.70
C TYR A 297 -17.58 -11.67 14.76
N ASN A 298 -18.24 -12.65 15.39
CA ASN A 298 -17.72 -14.00 15.60
C ASN A 298 -18.42 -15.08 14.73
N GLY A 299 -19.25 -14.64 13.76
CA GLY A 299 -19.99 -15.53 12.86
C GLY A 299 -21.48 -15.62 13.15
N SER A 300 -21.96 -15.12 14.29
CA SER A 300 -23.38 -15.09 14.60
C SER A 300 -24.03 -13.83 14.04
N SER A 301 -24.97 -13.99 13.12
CA SER A 301 -25.74 -12.92 12.51
C SER A 301 -27.11 -13.38 12.05
N PRO A 302 -28.07 -12.46 11.90
CA PRO A 302 -29.37 -12.77 11.32
C PRO A 302 -29.27 -13.28 9.87
N ASN A 303 -30.06 -14.28 9.50
CA ASN A 303 -30.06 -14.83 8.14
C ASN A 303 -30.81 -13.94 7.13
N GLU A 304 -31.70 -13.08 7.57
CA GLU A 304 -32.49 -12.19 6.72
C GLU A 304 -31.71 -10.90 6.39
N ILE A 305 -31.58 -10.56 5.11
CA ILE A 305 -30.79 -9.41 4.61
C ILE A 305 -31.20 -8.08 5.30
N THR A 306 -32.49 -7.84 5.46
CA THR A 306 -33.00 -6.62 6.08
C THR A 306 -32.59 -6.50 7.56
N ARG A 307 -32.62 -7.63 8.27
CA ARG A 307 -32.16 -7.72 9.66
C ARG A 307 -30.65 -7.63 9.75
N LEU A 308 -29.93 -8.20 8.81
CA LEU A 308 -28.47 -8.11 8.71
C LEU A 308 -27.99 -6.67 8.53
N LYS A 309 -28.63 -5.89 7.63
CA LYS A 309 -28.35 -4.46 7.47
C LYS A 309 -28.55 -3.71 8.79
N LYS A 310 -29.73 -3.84 9.41
CA LYS A 310 -30.02 -3.20 10.70
C LYS A 310 -29.07 -3.65 11.81
N TYR A 311 -28.56 -4.85 11.75
CA TYR A 311 -27.61 -5.38 12.72
C TYR A 311 -26.25 -4.69 12.60
N PHE A 312 -25.69 -4.59 11.40
CA PHE A 312 -24.39 -3.95 11.16
C PHE A 312 -24.46 -2.42 11.23
N ASP A 313 -25.53 -1.78 10.77
CA ASP A 313 -25.70 -0.32 10.79
C ASP A 313 -25.79 0.28 12.23
N ARG A 314 -25.90 -0.56 13.26
CA ARG A 314 -25.85 -0.13 14.67
C ARG A 314 -24.44 0.25 15.14
N TYR A 315 -23.42 -0.22 14.43
CA TYR A 315 -22.03 -0.10 14.85
C TYR A 315 -21.21 0.58 13.78
N HIS A 316 -20.34 1.49 14.20
CA HIS A 316 -19.40 2.14 13.32
C HIS A 316 -18.23 1.18 12.95
N LEU A 317 -17.72 0.42 13.94
CA LEU A 317 -16.60 -0.48 13.77
C LEU A 317 -17.02 -1.93 14.04
N ILE A 318 -16.80 -2.79 13.08
CA ILE A 318 -17.10 -4.22 13.13
C ILE A 318 -15.77 -4.96 13.01
N PHE A 319 -15.30 -5.52 14.12
CA PHE A 319 -14.03 -6.25 14.17
C PHE A 319 -14.27 -7.73 13.90
N THR A 320 -13.43 -8.32 13.06
CA THR A 320 -13.44 -9.77 12.80
C THR A 320 -12.04 -10.29 12.51
N THR A 321 -11.89 -11.60 12.44
CA THR A 321 -10.62 -12.24 12.06
C THR A 321 -10.67 -12.77 10.63
N TYR A 322 -9.49 -12.99 10.02
CA TYR A 322 -9.41 -13.62 8.70
C TYR A 322 -10.08 -14.99 8.64
N GLY A 323 -9.99 -15.78 9.73
CA GLY A 323 -10.65 -17.07 9.85
C GLY A 323 -12.18 -16.94 9.86
N THR A 324 -12.69 -16.04 10.69
CA THR A 324 -14.14 -15.77 10.79
C THR A 324 -14.68 -15.20 9.48
N MET A 325 -13.98 -14.25 8.87
CA MET A 325 -14.32 -13.68 7.56
C MET A 325 -14.46 -14.78 6.51
N ARG A 326 -13.47 -15.66 6.38
CA ARG A 326 -13.48 -16.76 5.42
C ARG A 326 -14.65 -17.72 5.63
N ASN A 327 -14.92 -18.09 6.88
CA ASN A 327 -15.97 -19.06 7.21
C ASN A 327 -17.39 -18.48 7.03
N ASN A 328 -17.53 -17.15 7.07
CA ASN A 328 -18.83 -16.47 7.02
C ASN A 328 -18.97 -15.56 5.79
N ILE A 329 -18.19 -15.79 4.74
CA ILE A 329 -18.18 -14.92 3.56
C ILE A 329 -19.54 -14.81 2.87
N ALA A 330 -20.31 -15.90 2.83
CA ALA A 330 -21.65 -15.92 2.24
C ALA A 330 -22.60 -14.88 2.89
N THR A 331 -22.45 -14.64 4.18
CA THR A 331 -23.21 -13.62 4.91
C THR A 331 -22.60 -12.22 4.73
N LEU A 332 -21.29 -12.07 4.92
CA LEU A 332 -20.61 -10.79 4.88
C LEU A 332 -20.67 -10.13 3.49
N SER A 333 -20.67 -10.93 2.41
CA SER A 333 -20.77 -10.42 1.03
C SER A 333 -22.14 -9.85 0.66
N GLN A 334 -23.18 -10.08 1.48
CA GLN A 334 -24.52 -9.55 1.27
C GLN A 334 -24.67 -8.12 1.79
N TYR A 335 -23.71 -7.66 2.61
CA TYR A 335 -23.71 -6.31 3.18
C TYR A 335 -22.64 -5.46 2.47
N THR A 336 -22.97 -4.20 2.19
CA THR A 336 -22.02 -3.23 1.65
C THR A 336 -21.50 -2.37 2.80
N PHE A 337 -20.23 -2.55 3.13
CA PHE A 337 -19.55 -1.79 4.19
C PHE A 337 -19.19 -0.38 3.74
N GLU A 338 -19.07 0.57 4.64
CA GLU A 338 -18.52 1.89 4.34
C GLU A 338 -17.04 1.79 3.96
N CYS A 339 -16.27 1.10 4.80
CA CYS A 339 -14.87 0.82 4.53
C CYS A 339 -14.56 -0.63 4.94
N ILE A 340 -13.64 -1.27 4.23
CA ILE A 340 -13.01 -2.53 4.66
C ILE A 340 -11.54 -2.25 4.91
N VAL A 341 -11.07 -2.55 6.11
CA VAL A 341 -9.67 -2.44 6.51
C VAL A 341 -9.10 -3.83 6.72
N LEU A 342 -8.05 -4.18 5.98
CA LEU A 342 -7.29 -5.42 6.19
C LEU A 342 -5.97 -5.09 6.87
N ASP A 343 -5.79 -5.51 8.11
CA ASP A 343 -4.51 -5.37 8.81
C ASP A 343 -3.66 -6.63 8.65
N GLU A 344 -2.34 -6.44 8.56
CA GLU A 344 -1.37 -7.49 8.20
C GLU A 344 -1.79 -8.21 6.90
N SER A 345 -1.92 -7.41 5.84
CA SER A 345 -2.49 -7.85 4.54
C SER A 345 -1.70 -8.95 3.83
N GLN A 346 -0.51 -9.31 4.29
CA GLN A 346 0.18 -10.51 3.81
C GLN A 346 -0.68 -11.79 3.98
N ASN A 347 -1.75 -11.76 4.78
CA ASN A 347 -2.71 -12.87 4.85
C ASN A 347 -3.49 -13.12 3.55
N ILE A 348 -3.52 -12.14 2.64
CA ILE A 348 -4.17 -12.25 1.33
C ILE A 348 -3.17 -12.26 0.15
N LYS A 349 -1.87 -12.41 0.39
CA LYS A 349 -0.83 -12.36 -0.65
C LYS A 349 -0.92 -13.48 -1.69
N ASN A 350 -1.44 -14.64 -1.31
CA ASN A 350 -1.64 -15.76 -2.23
C ASN A 350 -3.03 -15.69 -2.86
N SER A 351 -3.08 -15.42 -4.17
CA SER A 351 -4.30 -15.35 -4.99
C SER A 351 -5.11 -16.66 -5.03
N GLU A 352 -4.47 -17.79 -4.84
CA GLU A 352 -5.13 -19.09 -4.82
C GLU A 352 -5.77 -19.42 -3.47
N SER A 353 -5.41 -18.70 -2.41
CA SER A 353 -5.89 -18.96 -1.06
C SER A 353 -7.39 -18.68 -0.90
N LEU A 354 -8.06 -19.48 -0.06
CA LEU A 354 -9.45 -19.21 0.31
C LEU A 354 -9.63 -17.86 0.98
N THR A 355 -8.61 -17.38 1.71
CA THR A 355 -8.65 -16.08 2.38
C THR A 355 -8.70 -14.94 1.37
N PHE A 356 -7.85 -14.97 0.34
CA PHE A 356 -7.88 -13.98 -0.74
C PHE A 356 -9.23 -14.02 -1.49
N ARG A 357 -9.67 -15.20 -1.90
CA ARG A 357 -10.96 -15.39 -2.60
C ARG A 357 -12.15 -14.87 -1.79
N SER A 358 -12.10 -15.02 -0.47
CA SER A 358 -13.12 -14.45 0.41
C SER A 358 -13.02 -12.92 0.51
N ALA A 359 -11.82 -12.38 0.67
CA ALA A 359 -11.61 -10.94 0.79
C ALA A 359 -12.12 -10.15 -0.44
N ILE A 360 -11.88 -10.65 -1.65
CA ILE A 360 -12.35 -9.99 -2.89
C ILE A 360 -13.88 -10.03 -3.08
N GLN A 361 -14.61 -10.97 -2.43
CA GLN A 361 -16.06 -11.04 -2.48
C GLN A 361 -16.75 -10.00 -1.60
N LEU A 362 -16.05 -9.43 -0.63
CA LEU A 362 -16.59 -8.40 0.24
C LEU A 362 -16.92 -7.13 -0.55
N ARG A 363 -18.04 -6.50 -0.19
CA ARG A 363 -18.53 -5.26 -0.83
C ARG A 363 -18.30 -4.07 0.08
N SER A 364 -17.70 -3.01 -0.44
CA SER A 364 -17.52 -1.76 0.29
C SER A 364 -17.39 -0.56 -0.64
N ARG A 365 -17.58 0.63 -0.09
CA ARG A 365 -17.31 1.90 -0.79
C ARG A 365 -15.82 2.17 -0.86
N HIS A 366 -15.09 1.86 0.23
CA HIS A 366 -13.64 2.05 0.31
C HIS A 366 -12.93 0.80 0.81
N ARG A 367 -11.67 0.67 0.43
CA ARG A 367 -10.80 -0.45 0.83
C ARG A 367 -9.45 0.07 1.27
N LEU A 368 -8.99 -0.38 2.43
CA LEU A 368 -7.68 -0.05 2.98
C LEU A 368 -6.91 -1.30 3.34
N ILE A 369 -5.62 -1.24 3.13
CA ILE A 369 -4.66 -2.25 3.55
C ILE A 369 -3.65 -1.61 4.49
N LEU A 370 -3.37 -2.31 5.58
CA LEU A 370 -2.29 -1.97 6.51
C LEU A 370 -1.27 -3.10 6.48
N THR A 371 -0.01 -2.75 6.28
CA THR A 371 1.09 -3.72 6.27
C THR A 371 2.39 -3.04 6.67
N GLY A 372 3.35 -3.80 7.21
CA GLY A 372 4.74 -3.33 7.36
C GLY A 372 5.60 -3.69 6.16
N THR A 373 5.14 -4.64 5.33
CA THR A 373 5.89 -5.23 4.22
C THR A 373 4.97 -5.43 3.01
N PRO A 374 4.79 -4.41 2.17
CA PRO A 374 3.88 -4.50 1.01
C PRO A 374 4.34 -5.51 -0.04
N ILE A 375 5.65 -5.75 -0.14
CA ILE A 375 6.26 -6.78 -0.98
C ILE A 375 7.16 -7.61 -0.08
N GLU A 376 6.78 -8.87 0.20
CA GLU A 376 7.61 -9.78 0.97
C GLU A 376 8.48 -10.67 0.07
N ASN A 377 7.85 -11.39 -0.86
CA ASN A 377 8.53 -12.44 -1.61
C ASN A 377 8.43 -12.26 -3.14
N SER A 378 7.37 -11.62 -3.64
CA SER A 378 7.15 -11.55 -5.09
C SER A 378 6.26 -10.39 -5.51
N LEU A 379 6.33 -10.05 -6.82
CA LEU A 379 5.39 -9.09 -7.43
C LEU A 379 3.95 -9.63 -7.47
N LYS A 380 3.75 -10.94 -7.34
CA LYS A 380 2.41 -11.53 -7.20
C LYS A 380 1.74 -11.12 -5.88
N ASP A 381 2.51 -11.02 -4.80
CA ASP A 381 2.02 -10.55 -3.50
C ASP A 381 1.47 -9.11 -3.62
N LEU A 382 2.20 -8.26 -4.36
CA LEU A 382 1.77 -6.90 -4.66
C LEU A 382 0.48 -6.88 -5.48
N TRP A 383 0.42 -7.71 -6.55
CA TRP A 383 -0.78 -7.81 -7.39
C TRP A 383 -2.01 -8.20 -6.56
N ALA A 384 -1.89 -9.20 -5.70
CA ALA A 384 -3.01 -9.66 -4.87
C ALA A 384 -3.55 -8.55 -3.95
N GLN A 385 -2.66 -7.79 -3.32
CA GLN A 385 -3.03 -6.67 -2.46
C GLN A 385 -3.72 -5.55 -3.26
N PHE A 386 -3.16 -5.17 -4.41
CA PHE A 386 -3.74 -4.13 -5.25
C PHE A 386 -5.02 -4.58 -5.97
N HIS A 387 -5.16 -5.87 -6.27
CA HIS A 387 -6.41 -6.42 -6.79
C HIS A 387 -7.55 -6.34 -5.76
N PHE A 388 -7.24 -6.47 -4.47
CA PHE A 388 -8.20 -6.17 -3.42
C PHE A 388 -8.50 -4.67 -3.33
N LEU A 389 -7.49 -3.79 -3.33
CA LEU A 389 -7.68 -2.34 -3.21
C LEU A 389 -8.43 -1.73 -4.40
N GLN A 390 -7.97 -2.03 -5.60
CA GLN A 390 -8.44 -1.48 -6.86
C GLN A 390 -8.34 -2.55 -7.97
N PRO A 391 -9.35 -3.41 -8.13
CA PRO A 391 -9.29 -4.59 -9.00
C PRO A 391 -8.90 -4.30 -10.45
N GLU A 392 -9.17 -3.08 -10.94
CA GLU A 392 -8.95 -2.73 -12.34
C GLU A 392 -7.56 -2.14 -12.62
N LEU A 393 -6.84 -1.67 -11.58
CA LEU A 393 -5.58 -0.92 -11.73
C LEU A 393 -4.46 -1.77 -12.37
N LEU A 394 -4.29 -3.00 -11.92
CA LEU A 394 -3.24 -3.90 -12.40
C LEU A 394 -3.78 -5.02 -13.33
N GLY A 395 -5.07 -5.00 -13.66
CA GLY A 395 -5.71 -6.01 -14.47
C GLY A 395 -5.80 -7.38 -13.81
N ASN A 396 -6.04 -8.44 -14.62
CA ASN A 396 -6.06 -9.81 -14.11
C ASN A 396 -4.66 -10.38 -13.89
N GLU A 397 -4.54 -11.44 -13.09
CA GLU A 397 -3.26 -12.06 -12.72
C GLU A 397 -2.44 -12.53 -13.93
N THR A 398 -3.10 -13.09 -14.93
CA THR A 398 -2.42 -13.59 -16.13
C THR A 398 -1.81 -12.46 -16.96
N THR A 399 -2.57 -11.39 -17.15
CA THR A 399 -2.10 -10.16 -17.83
C THR A 399 -0.96 -9.51 -17.06
N PHE A 400 -1.09 -9.35 -15.74
CA PHE A 400 -0.06 -8.80 -14.89
C PHE A 400 1.23 -9.62 -14.93
N SER A 401 1.11 -10.95 -14.86
CA SER A 401 2.27 -11.85 -14.94
C SER A 401 3.00 -11.73 -16.29
N LYS A 402 2.25 -11.66 -17.38
CA LYS A 402 2.81 -11.54 -18.73
C LYS A 402 3.49 -10.19 -18.94
N HIS A 403 2.85 -9.10 -18.60
CA HIS A 403 3.32 -7.74 -18.92
C HIS A 403 4.34 -7.20 -17.90
N PHE A 404 4.18 -7.49 -16.61
CA PHE A 404 5.06 -6.94 -15.58
C PHE A 404 6.05 -7.97 -15.04
N ILE A 405 5.59 -9.14 -14.56
CA ILE A 405 6.49 -10.07 -13.88
C ILE A 405 7.57 -10.60 -14.83
N ASN A 406 7.17 -11.06 -16.02
CA ASN A 406 8.13 -11.62 -16.98
C ASN A 406 9.08 -10.56 -17.53
N ALA A 407 8.60 -9.37 -17.86
CA ALA A 407 9.40 -8.28 -18.36
C ALA A 407 10.44 -7.79 -17.33
N ILE A 408 9.99 -7.60 -16.07
CA ILE A 408 10.89 -7.17 -14.99
C ILE A 408 11.94 -8.24 -14.67
N ARG A 409 11.58 -9.53 -14.72
CA ARG A 409 12.55 -10.64 -14.58
C ARG A 409 13.59 -10.67 -15.69
N GLN A 410 13.25 -10.20 -16.88
CA GLN A 410 14.15 -10.07 -18.01
C GLN A 410 14.99 -8.78 -17.97
N GLY A 411 14.84 -7.96 -16.94
CA GLY A 411 15.58 -6.71 -16.74
C GLY A 411 14.99 -5.49 -17.43
N ASP A 412 13.70 -5.53 -17.78
CA ASP A 412 13.02 -4.36 -18.38
C ASP A 412 12.70 -3.30 -17.29
N GLU A 413 13.59 -2.33 -17.16
CA GLU A 413 13.46 -1.22 -16.22
C GLU A 413 12.25 -0.31 -16.56
N ARG A 414 11.83 -0.21 -17.82
CA ARG A 414 10.66 0.59 -18.22
C ARG A 414 9.39 0.04 -17.61
N MET A 415 9.22 -1.29 -17.63
CA MET A 415 8.04 -1.93 -16.99
C MET A 415 8.05 -1.82 -15.48
N LYS A 416 9.23 -1.82 -14.87
CA LYS A 416 9.41 -1.58 -13.44
C LYS A 416 9.00 -0.14 -13.06
N ASP A 417 9.46 0.85 -13.80
CA ASP A 417 9.10 2.26 -13.57
C ASP A 417 7.61 2.50 -13.82
N ARG A 418 7.06 1.87 -14.84
CA ARG A 418 5.62 1.91 -15.11
C ARG A 418 4.80 1.37 -13.94
N LEU A 419 5.16 0.19 -13.41
CA LEU A 419 4.49 -0.39 -12.26
C LEU A 419 4.58 0.56 -11.06
N ARG A 420 5.76 1.14 -10.82
CA ARG A 420 5.98 2.12 -9.75
C ARG A 420 5.07 3.33 -9.91
N GLN A 421 4.95 3.92 -11.10
CA GLN A 421 4.07 5.07 -11.36
C GLN A 421 2.60 4.75 -11.07
N LEU A 422 2.13 3.56 -11.47
CA LEU A 422 0.74 3.13 -11.24
C LEU A 422 0.39 3.01 -9.75
N ILE A 423 1.30 2.47 -8.93
CA ILE A 423 1.00 2.15 -7.52
C ILE A 423 1.34 3.28 -6.55
N THR A 424 2.32 4.14 -6.88
CA THR A 424 2.83 5.18 -5.97
C THR A 424 1.75 6.08 -5.37
N PRO A 425 0.71 6.52 -6.09
CA PRO A 425 -0.34 7.36 -5.50
C PRO A 425 -1.11 6.68 -4.37
N PHE A 426 -1.20 5.34 -4.39
CA PHE A 426 -2.04 4.53 -3.53
C PHE A 426 -1.28 3.77 -2.45
N ILE A 427 0.02 4.03 -2.30
CA ILE A 427 0.86 3.43 -1.28
C ILE A 427 1.63 4.51 -0.53
N LEU A 428 1.51 4.52 0.78
CA LEU A 428 2.31 5.38 1.65
C LEU A 428 3.21 4.51 2.52
N ARG A 429 4.53 4.65 2.32
CA ARG A 429 5.54 3.93 3.09
C ARG A 429 6.55 4.92 3.64
N ARG A 430 6.77 4.85 4.95
CA ARG A 430 7.77 5.65 5.65
C ARG A 430 8.55 4.75 6.60
N SER A 431 9.84 4.95 6.64
CA SER A 431 10.71 4.27 7.58
C SER A 431 10.75 5.00 8.93
N LYS A 432 11.12 4.27 9.99
CA LYS A 432 11.32 4.87 11.31
C LYS A 432 12.41 5.93 11.29
N GLN A 433 13.49 5.69 10.57
CA GLN A 433 14.61 6.61 10.45
C GLN A 433 14.21 7.96 9.86
N GLU A 434 13.26 7.96 8.90
CA GLU A 434 12.79 9.18 8.24
C GLU A 434 11.88 10.04 9.14
N VAL A 435 11.06 9.42 9.99
CA VAL A 435 9.94 10.13 10.65
C VAL A 435 10.04 10.21 12.17
N THR A 436 10.94 9.46 12.79
CA THR A 436 11.13 9.43 14.24
C THR A 436 12.62 9.51 14.62
N PRO A 437 13.30 10.64 14.32
CA PRO A 437 14.71 10.80 14.65
C PRO A 437 14.98 10.76 16.17
N GLU A 438 13.95 10.98 16.98
CA GLU A 438 14.02 10.86 18.44
C GLU A 438 14.01 9.40 18.97
N LEU A 439 13.74 8.41 18.10
CA LEU A 439 13.79 7.02 18.51
C LEU A 439 15.26 6.61 18.73
N PRO A 440 15.60 5.98 19.88
CA PRO A 440 16.96 5.49 20.11
C PRO A 440 17.46 4.59 18.98
N SER A 441 18.76 4.54 18.77
CA SER A 441 19.37 3.71 17.72
C SER A 441 19.07 2.23 17.91
N LEU A 442 18.96 1.52 16.79
CA LEU A 442 18.93 0.05 16.75
C LEU A 442 20.30 -0.42 16.24
N THR A 443 20.96 -1.27 17.03
CA THR A 443 22.18 -1.96 16.63
C THR A 443 21.86 -3.44 16.41
N GLU A 444 22.26 -3.98 15.28
CA GLU A 444 22.08 -5.38 14.94
C GLU A 444 23.44 -6.05 14.81
N GLU A 445 23.66 -7.12 15.57
CA GLU A 445 24.94 -7.83 15.63
C GLU A 445 24.71 -9.32 15.43
N VAL A 446 25.69 -9.98 14.80
CA VAL A 446 25.70 -11.43 14.63
C VAL A 446 26.65 -12.04 15.66
N VAL A 447 26.11 -12.94 16.47
CA VAL A 447 26.87 -13.72 17.42
C VAL A 447 27.10 -15.11 16.84
N TYR A 448 28.33 -15.41 16.49
CA TYR A 448 28.70 -16.73 15.98
C TYR A 448 28.90 -17.72 17.13
N CYS A 449 28.30 -18.90 16.97
CA CYS A 449 28.35 -19.98 17.97
C CYS A 449 29.03 -21.20 17.35
N ASP A 450 29.96 -21.78 18.06
CA ASP A 450 30.61 -23.04 17.67
C ASP A 450 29.73 -24.24 18.05
N MET A 451 29.77 -25.29 17.22
CA MET A 451 29.14 -26.56 17.60
C MET A 451 30.03 -27.30 18.63
N THR A 452 29.41 -27.98 19.60
CA THR A 452 30.13 -28.98 20.36
C THR A 452 30.58 -30.11 19.44
N GLU A 453 31.66 -30.81 19.78
CA GLU A 453 32.24 -31.88 18.95
C GLU A 453 31.16 -32.91 18.54
N ARG A 454 30.39 -33.40 19.52
CA ARG A 454 29.30 -34.35 19.30
C ARG A 454 28.14 -33.78 18.46
N GLN A 455 27.84 -32.50 18.66
CA GLN A 455 26.83 -31.80 17.82
C GLN A 455 27.32 -31.72 16.37
N ASN A 456 28.59 -31.40 16.12
CA ASN A 456 29.16 -31.32 14.79
C ASN A 456 29.16 -32.68 14.10
N GLU A 457 29.53 -33.76 14.80
CA GLU A 457 29.48 -35.13 14.25
C GLU A 457 28.05 -35.45 13.73
N LEU A 458 27.03 -35.22 14.53
CA LEU A 458 25.62 -35.42 14.13
C LEU A 458 25.21 -34.55 12.98
N TYR A 459 25.66 -33.30 12.97
CA TYR A 459 25.36 -32.36 11.91
C TYR A 459 26.00 -32.80 10.57
N GLN A 460 27.29 -33.19 10.58
CA GLN A 460 27.97 -33.67 9.37
C GLN A 460 27.39 -34.99 8.85
N HIS A 461 27.01 -35.90 9.75
CA HIS A 461 26.33 -37.13 9.38
C HIS A 461 25.03 -36.84 8.62
N GLU A 462 24.14 -35.99 9.16
CA GLU A 462 22.88 -35.62 8.51
C GLU A 462 23.10 -34.88 7.19
N LYS A 463 24.09 -33.98 7.13
CA LYS A 463 24.47 -33.26 5.93
C LYS A 463 24.95 -34.20 4.80
N ASN A 464 25.80 -35.18 5.13
CA ASN A 464 26.30 -36.15 4.18
C ASN A 464 25.17 -37.10 3.70
N SER A 465 24.30 -37.53 4.61
CA SER A 465 23.12 -38.34 4.28
C SER A 465 22.22 -37.60 3.28
N LEU A 466 21.91 -36.34 3.55
CA LEU A 466 21.10 -35.52 2.65
C LEU A 466 21.78 -35.34 1.26
N ARG A 467 23.10 -35.14 1.26
CA ARG A 467 23.89 -35.02 0.02
C ARG A 467 23.83 -36.31 -0.81
N ASN A 468 23.99 -37.46 -0.17
CA ASN A 468 23.92 -38.76 -0.85
C ASN A 468 22.53 -38.98 -1.45
N ILE A 469 21.46 -38.69 -0.69
CA ILE A 469 20.07 -38.76 -1.20
C ILE A 469 19.88 -37.88 -2.43
N LEU A 470 20.47 -36.68 -2.44
CA LEU A 470 20.38 -35.76 -3.60
C LEU A 470 21.16 -36.21 -4.82
N LEU A 471 22.27 -36.96 -4.63
CA LEU A 471 23.10 -37.48 -5.70
C LEU A 471 22.54 -38.78 -6.29
N GLU A 472 21.92 -39.61 -5.51
CA GLU A 472 21.39 -40.93 -5.91
C GLU A 472 20.02 -40.89 -6.62
N GLN A 473 19.30 -39.77 -6.54
CA GLN A 473 17.93 -39.74 -7.01
C GLN A 473 17.76 -39.30 -8.46
N THR A 474 17.33 -40.27 -9.28
CA THR A 474 16.64 -40.11 -10.57
C THR A 474 15.11 -40.01 -10.44
N ALA A 475 14.56 -39.78 -9.25
CA ALA A 475 13.12 -39.88 -8.94
C ALA A 475 12.30 -38.61 -9.27
N GLU A 476 10.98 -38.76 -9.34
CA GLU A 476 9.99 -37.73 -9.71
C GLU A 476 10.09 -36.42 -8.91
N LYS A 477 10.04 -35.29 -9.61
CA LYS A 477 10.28 -33.93 -9.11
C LYS A 477 9.50 -33.53 -7.83
N GLY A 478 8.37 -34.11 -7.55
CA GLY A 478 7.53 -33.74 -6.39
C GLY A 478 8.03 -34.32 -5.06
N GLN A 479 8.48 -35.57 -5.03
CA GLN A 479 8.97 -36.25 -3.82
C GLN A 479 10.35 -35.70 -3.42
N GLN A 480 11.18 -35.30 -4.37
CA GLN A 480 12.49 -34.68 -4.11
C GLN A 480 12.36 -33.38 -3.29
N SER A 481 11.45 -32.49 -3.64
CA SER A 481 11.26 -31.22 -2.93
C SER A 481 10.92 -31.40 -1.45
N PHE A 482 10.09 -32.39 -1.13
CA PHE A 482 9.69 -32.66 0.26
C PHE A 482 10.84 -33.22 1.08
N THR A 483 11.64 -34.15 0.50
CA THR A 483 12.83 -34.73 1.16
C THR A 483 13.89 -33.67 1.42
N VAL A 484 14.14 -32.78 0.47
CA VAL A 484 15.09 -31.67 0.62
C VAL A 484 14.64 -30.72 1.73
N LEU A 485 13.36 -30.32 1.76
CA LEU A 485 12.82 -29.41 2.77
C LEU A 485 12.92 -30.02 4.18
N ASN A 486 12.63 -31.33 4.33
CA ASN A 486 12.79 -32.02 5.60
C ASN A 486 14.25 -32.10 6.04
N GLY A 487 15.17 -32.40 5.12
CA GLY A 487 16.59 -32.42 5.41
C GLY A 487 17.13 -31.05 5.87
N ILE A 488 16.72 -29.97 5.18
CA ILE A 488 17.05 -28.60 5.58
C ILE A 488 16.48 -28.27 6.97
N LEU A 489 15.25 -28.67 7.26
CA LEU A 489 14.64 -28.46 8.58
C LEU A 489 15.44 -29.18 9.68
N ARG A 490 15.82 -30.44 9.45
CA ARG A 490 16.64 -31.23 10.40
C ARG A 490 18.01 -30.59 10.62
N LEU A 491 18.69 -30.14 9.55
CA LEU A 491 19.97 -29.45 9.68
C LEU A 491 19.84 -28.16 10.51
N ARG A 492 18.78 -27.35 10.31
CA ARG A 492 18.50 -26.18 11.14
C ARG A 492 18.25 -26.54 12.60
N GLN A 493 17.51 -27.62 12.86
CA GLN A 493 17.26 -28.11 14.20
C GLN A 493 18.56 -28.55 14.89
N LEU A 494 19.42 -29.30 14.18
CA LEU A 494 20.73 -29.73 14.70
C LEU A 494 21.68 -28.55 14.95
N SER A 495 21.61 -27.49 14.13
CA SER A 495 22.36 -26.25 14.37
C SER A 495 21.95 -25.56 15.66
N CYS A 496 20.67 -25.61 16.03
CA CYS A 496 20.17 -25.06 17.29
C CYS A 496 20.53 -25.95 18.48
N HIS A 497 20.02 -27.18 18.49
CA HIS A 497 20.30 -28.16 19.54
C HIS A 497 19.95 -29.59 19.07
N PRO A 498 20.84 -30.60 19.29
CA PRO A 498 20.55 -31.97 18.85
C PRO A 498 19.27 -32.60 19.40
N GLN A 499 18.83 -32.22 20.60
CA GLN A 499 17.56 -32.69 21.18
C GLN A 499 16.32 -32.31 20.38
N LEU A 500 16.40 -31.35 19.48
CA LEU A 500 15.28 -31.01 18.59
C LEU A 500 14.97 -32.13 17.56
N VAL A 501 15.99 -32.94 17.25
CA VAL A 501 15.90 -34.10 16.32
C VAL A 501 15.94 -35.43 17.06
N LEU A 502 16.79 -35.53 18.07
CA LEU A 502 17.03 -36.71 18.87
C LEU A 502 16.64 -36.42 20.34
N PRO A 503 15.39 -36.73 20.76
CA PRO A 503 14.94 -36.40 22.13
C PRO A 503 15.80 -36.97 23.25
N ASP A 504 16.41 -38.14 23.04
CA ASP A 504 17.22 -38.84 24.01
C ASP A 504 18.70 -38.39 23.99
N PHE A 505 19.03 -37.34 23.24
CA PHE A 505 20.40 -36.83 23.22
C PHE A 505 20.81 -36.27 24.57
N ILE A 506 21.92 -36.80 25.11
CA ILE A 506 22.52 -36.33 26.33
C ILE A 506 23.76 -35.51 25.97
N GLY A 507 23.68 -34.18 26.22
CA GLY A 507 24.72 -33.21 25.94
C GLY A 507 24.16 -31.84 25.66
N ASP A 508 25.05 -30.87 25.58
CA ASP A 508 24.72 -29.47 25.36
C ASP A 508 24.98 -29.07 23.89
N SER A 509 24.48 -27.93 23.52
CA SER A 509 24.76 -27.27 22.26
C SER A 509 25.56 -26.00 22.51
N GLY A 510 26.58 -25.77 21.66
CA GLY A 510 27.39 -24.56 21.81
C GLY A 510 26.55 -23.27 21.71
N LYS A 511 25.51 -23.28 20.85
CA LYS A 511 24.56 -22.17 20.74
C LYS A 511 23.78 -21.93 22.03
N LEU A 512 23.27 -23.01 22.68
CA LEU A 512 22.54 -22.87 23.94
C LEU A 512 23.46 -22.29 25.01
N TYR A 513 24.70 -22.78 25.08
CA TYR A 513 25.70 -22.25 26.02
C TYR A 513 25.93 -20.76 25.82
N GLN A 514 26.16 -20.31 24.56
CA GLN A 514 26.41 -18.91 24.24
C GLN A 514 25.20 -18.03 24.58
N ILE A 515 23.97 -18.49 24.32
CA ILE A 515 22.74 -17.77 24.67
C ILE A 515 22.64 -17.54 26.18
N ILE A 516 22.91 -18.58 26.95
CA ILE A 516 22.81 -18.50 28.40
C ILE A 516 23.89 -17.58 28.99
N GLU A 517 25.13 -17.69 28.52
CA GLU A 517 26.26 -16.85 28.94
C GLU A 517 26.00 -15.37 28.64
N THR A 518 25.56 -15.08 27.40
CA THR A 518 25.23 -13.72 27.01
C THR A 518 24.06 -13.15 27.81
N PHE A 519 23.02 -13.97 28.04
CA PHE A 519 21.89 -13.55 28.87
C PHE A 519 22.29 -13.31 30.34
N GLU A 520 23.16 -14.15 30.92
CA GLU A 520 23.62 -13.99 32.28
C GLU A 520 24.37 -12.68 32.51
N THR A 521 25.21 -12.28 31.54
CA THR A 521 25.91 -11.00 31.54
C THR A 521 24.91 -9.85 31.55
N LEU A 522 23.99 -9.81 30.58
CA LEU A 522 22.98 -8.74 30.46
C LEU A 522 22.05 -8.69 31.69
N ARG A 523 21.71 -9.85 32.21
CA ARG A 523 20.91 -9.95 33.43
C ARG A 523 21.62 -9.32 34.63
N SER A 524 22.92 -9.52 34.77
CA SER A 524 23.72 -8.91 35.85
C SER A 524 23.78 -7.38 35.75
N GLU A 525 23.69 -6.84 34.54
CA GLU A 525 23.64 -5.41 34.23
C GLU A 525 22.24 -4.81 34.37
N GLY A 526 21.21 -5.62 34.60
CA GLY A 526 19.84 -5.19 34.83
C GLY A 526 18.99 -5.05 33.54
N HIS A 527 19.49 -5.51 32.42
CA HIS A 527 18.78 -5.44 31.14
C HIS A 527 17.60 -6.41 31.02
N LYS A 528 16.62 -6.08 30.23
CA LYS A 528 15.50 -6.95 29.87
C LYS A 528 15.65 -7.45 28.42
N VAL A 529 15.52 -8.76 28.23
CA VAL A 529 15.82 -9.44 26.97
C VAL A 529 14.58 -10.14 26.43
N LEU A 530 14.25 -9.90 25.14
CA LEU A 530 13.29 -10.70 24.38
C LEU A 530 14.03 -11.79 23.62
N ILE A 531 13.64 -13.05 23.80
CA ILE A 531 14.28 -14.20 23.16
C ILE A 531 13.30 -14.85 22.20
N PHE A 532 13.58 -14.76 20.91
CA PHE A 532 12.73 -15.28 19.85
C PHE A 532 13.29 -16.53 19.20
N SER A 533 12.43 -17.52 18.97
CA SER A 533 12.74 -18.72 18.21
C SER A 533 11.58 -19.14 17.30
N SER A 534 11.91 -19.73 16.17
CA SER A 534 10.96 -20.44 15.30
C SER A 534 10.56 -21.81 15.87
N PHE A 535 11.41 -22.40 16.73
CA PHE A 535 11.21 -23.70 17.35
C PHE A 535 10.78 -23.55 18.83
N VAL A 536 9.52 -23.90 19.15
CA VAL A 536 9.02 -23.86 20.53
C VAL A 536 9.86 -24.75 21.45
N LYS A 537 10.25 -25.95 20.98
CA LYS A 537 11.12 -26.87 21.76
C LYS A 537 12.48 -26.24 22.11
N HIS A 538 13.03 -25.36 21.23
CA HIS A 538 14.27 -24.66 21.52
C HIS A 538 14.06 -23.66 22.68
N LEU A 539 12.95 -22.93 22.69
CA LEU A 539 12.58 -22.07 23.82
C LEU A 539 12.37 -22.85 25.11
N GLU A 540 11.83 -24.07 25.02
CA GLU A 540 11.66 -24.97 26.18
C GLU A 540 12.99 -25.41 26.76
N LEU A 541 14.02 -25.65 25.92
CA LEU A 541 15.39 -25.95 26.38
C LEU A 541 16.01 -24.75 27.11
N VAL A 542 15.89 -23.53 26.55
CA VAL A 542 16.33 -22.30 27.22
C VAL A 542 15.59 -22.12 28.54
N ALA A 543 14.26 -22.33 28.56
CA ALA A 543 13.46 -22.27 29.77
C ALA A 543 13.90 -23.33 30.83
N GLY A 544 14.32 -24.51 30.36
CA GLY A 544 14.92 -25.55 31.21
C GLY A 544 16.17 -25.06 31.92
N GLU A 545 17.06 -24.39 31.20
CA GLU A 545 18.28 -23.82 31.78
C GLU A 545 17.99 -22.69 32.77
N PHE A 546 16.99 -21.84 32.46
CA PHE A 546 16.56 -20.79 33.40
C PHE A 546 15.99 -21.36 34.69
N ARG A 547 15.20 -22.42 34.62
CA ARG A 547 14.68 -23.13 35.82
C ARG A 547 15.77 -23.72 36.66
N LYS A 548 16.79 -24.34 36.06
CA LYS A 548 17.96 -24.87 36.78
C LYS A 548 18.69 -23.78 37.59
N ARG A 549 18.77 -22.56 37.05
CA ARG A 549 19.41 -21.40 37.66
C ARG A 549 18.47 -20.55 38.53
N LYS A 550 17.20 -20.96 38.66
CA LYS A 550 16.15 -20.23 39.40
C LYS A 550 15.95 -18.79 38.90
N TRP A 551 16.03 -18.58 37.56
CA TRP A 551 15.75 -17.31 36.94
C TRP A 551 14.29 -17.23 36.52
N ASP A 552 13.62 -16.12 36.89
CA ASP A 552 12.25 -15.88 36.51
C ASP A 552 12.18 -15.41 35.02
N TYR A 553 11.19 -15.93 34.31
CA TYR A 553 10.97 -15.58 32.92
C TYR A 553 9.47 -15.55 32.57
N ALA A 554 9.10 -14.80 31.51
CA ALA A 554 7.81 -14.89 30.86
C ALA A 554 7.91 -15.81 29.65
N PHE A 555 6.81 -16.49 29.29
CA PHE A 555 6.79 -17.47 28.20
C PHE A 555 5.55 -17.33 27.33
N LEU A 556 5.72 -17.18 25.99
CA LEU A 556 4.62 -16.97 25.05
C LEU A 556 4.79 -17.80 23.79
N THR A 557 3.83 -18.68 23.51
CA THR A 557 3.76 -19.47 22.28
C THR A 557 2.40 -19.31 21.58
N GLY A 558 2.25 -19.98 20.44
CA GLY A 558 0.97 -20.01 19.73
C GLY A 558 -0.20 -20.59 20.53
N SER A 559 0.08 -21.51 21.46
CA SER A 559 -0.89 -22.18 22.33
C SER A 559 -1.18 -21.45 23.65
N SER A 560 -0.45 -20.37 23.96
CA SER A 560 -0.66 -19.63 25.22
C SER A 560 -2.03 -18.94 25.24
N THR A 561 -2.82 -19.21 26.28
CA THR A 561 -4.15 -18.65 26.52
C THR A 561 -4.10 -17.30 27.25
N ASN A 562 -3.16 -17.13 28.18
CA ASN A 562 -3.05 -15.96 29.08
C ASN A 562 -2.06 -14.90 28.58
N ARG A 563 -2.13 -14.55 27.27
CA ARG A 563 -1.20 -13.58 26.66
C ARG A 563 -1.16 -12.21 27.35
N PRO A 564 -2.28 -11.57 27.72
CA PRO A 564 -2.25 -10.25 28.37
C PRO A 564 -1.57 -10.29 29.73
N GLU A 565 -1.74 -11.36 30.46
CA GLU A 565 -1.15 -11.54 31.82
C GLU A 565 0.37 -11.69 31.74
N GLU A 566 0.89 -12.52 30.84
CA GLU A 566 2.33 -12.71 30.65
C GLU A 566 3.01 -11.42 30.19
N ILE A 567 2.39 -10.66 29.31
CA ILE A 567 2.89 -9.34 28.88
C ILE A 567 2.90 -8.35 30.06
N ALA A 568 1.81 -8.31 30.84
CA ALA A 568 1.69 -7.42 31.98
C ALA A 568 2.73 -7.79 33.08
N ARG A 569 2.95 -9.09 33.29
CA ARG A 569 3.92 -9.63 34.23
C ARG A 569 5.35 -9.21 33.83
N PHE A 570 5.74 -9.42 32.56
CA PHE A 570 7.05 -8.99 32.07
C PHE A 570 7.25 -7.46 32.17
N ASN A 571 6.23 -6.68 31.83
CA ASN A 571 6.36 -5.22 31.85
C ASN A 571 6.43 -4.63 33.27
N ARG A 572 5.75 -5.26 34.26
CA ARG A 572 5.63 -4.71 35.63
C ARG A 572 6.68 -5.23 36.61
N ASP A 573 7.07 -6.48 36.46
CA ASP A 573 7.99 -7.12 37.42
C ASP A 573 9.46 -6.93 36.98
N PRO A 574 10.29 -6.21 37.74
CA PRO A 574 11.69 -6.01 37.41
C PRO A 574 12.51 -7.30 37.57
N LYS A 575 12.03 -8.30 38.31
CA LYS A 575 12.73 -9.59 38.48
C LYS A 575 12.67 -10.43 37.21
N ILE A 576 11.65 -10.23 36.39
CA ILE A 576 11.49 -10.93 35.12
C ILE A 576 12.24 -10.16 34.02
N GLN A 577 13.46 -10.64 33.76
CA GLN A 577 14.36 -10.01 32.78
C GLN A 577 14.37 -10.72 31.42
N ALA A 578 13.79 -11.91 31.33
CA ALA A 578 13.67 -12.66 30.08
C ALA A 578 12.20 -12.85 29.64
N PHE A 579 11.93 -12.70 28.36
CA PHE A 579 10.66 -13.10 27.75
C PHE A 579 10.92 -14.01 26.55
N LEU A 580 10.62 -15.29 26.72
CA LEU A 580 10.75 -16.32 25.69
C LEU A 580 9.51 -16.33 24.81
N ILE A 581 9.68 -16.08 23.51
CA ILE A 581 8.56 -15.83 22.59
C ILE A 581 8.77 -16.62 21.30
N SER A 582 7.79 -17.42 20.88
CA SER A 582 7.86 -18.01 19.54
C SER A 582 7.65 -16.94 18.45
N LEU A 583 8.42 -16.98 17.35
CA LEU A 583 8.33 -16.00 16.25
C LEU A 583 6.90 -15.85 15.72
N LYS A 584 6.14 -16.95 15.62
CA LYS A 584 4.72 -16.91 15.23
C LYS A 584 3.84 -16.16 16.22
N ALA A 585 4.08 -16.29 17.52
CA ALA A 585 3.33 -15.60 18.56
C ALA A 585 3.79 -14.15 18.73
N GLY A 586 5.08 -13.89 18.58
CA GLY A 586 5.70 -12.57 18.66
C GLY A 586 5.45 -11.67 17.48
N GLY A 587 5.14 -12.24 16.31
CA GLY A 587 4.89 -11.50 15.07
C GLY A 587 3.72 -10.52 15.14
N VAL A 588 2.92 -10.48 16.22
CA VAL A 588 1.65 -9.78 16.19
C VAL A 588 1.37 -8.95 17.45
N GLY A 589 1.43 -7.61 17.29
CA GLY A 589 0.77 -6.63 18.16
C GLY A 589 1.28 -6.46 19.60
N LEU A 590 2.41 -7.08 19.99
CA LEU A 590 2.98 -6.92 21.32
C LEU A 590 3.65 -5.57 21.49
N ASN A 591 3.49 -4.95 22.67
CA ASN A 591 4.24 -3.76 23.07
C ASN A 591 5.17 -4.13 24.23
N LEU A 592 6.47 -4.22 23.95
CA LEU A 592 7.49 -4.71 24.87
C LEU A 592 8.67 -3.71 24.96
N THR A 593 8.36 -2.42 25.03
CA THR A 593 9.34 -1.32 25.09
C THR A 593 10.14 -1.27 26.41
N GLN A 594 9.86 -2.15 27.36
CA GLN A 594 10.69 -2.32 28.55
C GLN A 594 11.96 -3.14 28.28
N ALA A 595 12.00 -3.85 27.15
CA ALA A 595 13.19 -4.59 26.75
C ALA A 595 14.08 -3.73 25.85
N ASP A 596 15.36 -3.78 26.10
CA ASP A 596 16.41 -3.09 25.34
C ASP A 596 17.33 -4.08 24.59
N TYR A 597 17.21 -5.38 24.84
CA TYR A 597 17.87 -6.43 24.08
C TYR A 597 16.88 -7.39 23.42
N VAL A 598 17.23 -7.83 22.21
CA VAL A 598 16.46 -8.81 21.44
C VAL A 598 17.39 -9.90 20.93
N PHE A 599 17.11 -11.16 21.28
CA PHE A 599 17.83 -12.33 20.80
C PHE A 599 16.98 -13.04 19.74
N ILE A 600 17.54 -13.22 18.55
CA ILE A 600 17.02 -14.12 17.51
C ILE A 600 17.90 -15.36 17.56
N ILE A 601 17.41 -16.43 18.19
CA ILE A 601 18.26 -17.61 18.49
C ILE A 601 18.27 -18.66 17.38
N ASP A 602 17.48 -18.48 16.33
CA ASP A 602 17.54 -19.23 15.08
C ASP A 602 17.06 -18.34 13.92
N PRO A 603 17.85 -18.22 12.84
CA PRO A 603 17.50 -17.37 11.71
C PRO A 603 16.29 -17.95 10.94
N TRP A 604 15.47 -17.04 10.40
CA TRP A 604 14.29 -17.40 9.63
C TRP A 604 14.44 -16.97 8.18
N TRP A 605 13.91 -17.78 7.25
CA TRP A 605 13.96 -17.51 5.80
C TRP A 605 13.31 -16.18 5.40
N ASN A 606 12.37 -15.69 6.19
CA ASN A 606 11.71 -14.42 5.96
C ASN A 606 12.25 -13.37 6.94
N PRO A 607 13.15 -12.46 6.48
CA PRO A 607 13.71 -11.40 7.33
C PRO A 607 12.64 -10.47 7.91
N ALA A 608 11.48 -10.33 7.24
CA ALA A 608 10.38 -9.51 7.74
C ALA A 608 9.84 -10.02 9.09
N ALA A 609 9.84 -11.33 9.34
CA ALA A 609 9.41 -11.89 10.63
C ALA A 609 10.38 -11.53 11.77
N GLU A 610 11.68 -11.52 11.51
CA GLU A 610 12.69 -11.07 12.48
C GLU A 610 12.59 -9.57 12.73
N SER A 611 12.48 -8.77 11.68
CA SER A 611 12.25 -7.32 11.79
C SER A 611 10.97 -7.01 12.59
N GLN A 612 9.91 -7.82 12.43
CA GLN A 612 8.70 -7.73 13.24
C GLN A 612 8.97 -8.03 14.73
N ALA A 613 9.78 -9.03 15.02
CA ALA A 613 10.17 -9.39 16.39
C ALA A 613 10.98 -8.26 17.04
N ILE A 614 11.99 -7.73 16.37
CA ILE A 614 12.80 -6.59 16.83
C ILE A 614 11.92 -5.34 17.04
N ALA A 615 10.97 -5.08 16.16
CA ALA A 615 10.05 -3.96 16.26
C ALA A 615 9.10 -4.02 17.50
N ARG A 616 9.11 -5.08 18.28
CA ARG A 616 8.37 -5.16 19.57
C ARG A 616 9.07 -4.37 20.68
N ALA A 617 10.39 -4.35 20.68
CA ALA A 617 11.21 -3.52 21.56
C ALA A 617 11.49 -2.15 20.94
N HIS A 618 11.91 -2.11 19.68
CA HIS A 618 12.29 -0.88 18.97
C HIS A 618 11.06 -0.20 18.34
N ARG A 619 10.32 0.55 19.14
CA ARG A 619 9.12 1.30 18.73
C ARG A 619 8.91 2.55 19.57
N ILE A 620 7.96 3.40 19.16
CA ILE A 620 7.59 4.61 19.90
C ILE A 620 7.29 4.28 21.37
N GLY A 621 7.96 4.97 22.27
CA GLY A 621 7.93 4.72 23.72
C GLY A 621 9.13 3.95 24.25
N GLN A 622 10.09 3.59 23.40
CA GLN A 622 11.40 3.11 23.80
C GLN A 622 12.31 4.28 24.16
N ASN A 623 12.94 4.22 25.32
CA ASN A 623 13.85 5.27 25.81
C ASN A 623 15.32 4.85 25.72
N ASN A 624 15.59 3.55 25.63
CA ASN A 624 16.92 2.97 25.58
C ASN A 624 17.31 2.58 24.16
N GLN A 625 18.61 2.60 23.86
CA GLN A 625 19.13 1.95 22.67
C GLN A 625 18.72 0.48 22.65
N VAL A 626 18.29 -0.01 21.48
CA VAL A 626 17.94 -1.42 21.32
C VAL A 626 19.06 -2.14 20.60
N ILE A 627 19.50 -3.26 21.16
CA ILE A 627 20.52 -4.12 20.59
C ILE A 627 19.89 -5.48 20.25
N ALA A 628 20.01 -5.88 18.98
CA ALA A 628 19.49 -7.15 18.49
C ALA A 628 20.65 -8.11 18.17
N TYR A 629 20.74 -9.20 18.88
CA TYR A 629 21.71 -10.28 18.62
C TYR A 629 21.07 -11.41 17.80
N ARG A 630 21.72 -11.77 16.69
CA ARG A 630 21.42 -12.97 15.90
C ARG A 630 22.44 -14.05 16.20
N PHE A 631 22.01 -15.14 16.83
CA PHE A 631 22.87 -16.28 17.17
C PHE A 631 22.93 -17.24 15.98
N ILE A 632 24.11 -17.41 15.41
CA ILE A 632 24.36 -18.20 14.20
C ILE A 632 25.40 -19.26 14.47
N THR A 633 25.06 -20.50 14.18
CA THR A 633 26.00 -21.61 14.32
C THR A 633 26.97 -21.63 13.11
N GLN A 634 28.27 -21.52 13.40
CA GLN A 634 29.33 -21.51 12.40
C GLN A 634 29.39 -22.83 11.60
N GLY A 635 29.73 -22.75 10.31
CA GLY A 635 29.83 -23.90 9.43
C GLY A 635 28.49 -24.59 9.12
N SER A 636 27.37 -23.99 9.51
CA SER A 636 26.04 -24.56 9.35
C SER A 636 25.24 -23.93 8.20
N ILE A 637 24.07 -24.49 7.96
CA ILE A 637 23.12 -23.95 6.98
C ILE A 637 22.60 -22.55 7.37
N GLU A 638 22.70 -22.17 8.64
CA GLU A 638 22.22 -20.87 9.10
C GLU A 638 23.00 -19.70 8.50
N GLU A 639 24.31 -19.86 8.26
CA GLU A 639 25.12 -18.84 7.57
C GLU A 639 24.60 -18.57 6.14
N LYS A 640 24.11 -19.62 5.46
CA LYS A 640 23.53 -19.49 4.12
C LYS A 640 22.13 -18.87 4.10
N ILE A 641 21.45 -18.87 5.23
CA ILE A 641 20.11 -18.25 5.36
C ILE A 641 20.27 -16.73 5.49
N ILE A 642 21.37 -16.26 6.06
CA ILE A 642 21.61 -14.81 6.27
C ILE A 642 22.22 -14.14 5.05
N GLN A 643 23.02 -14.88 4.27
CA GLN A 643 23.57 -14.41 2.98
C GLN A 643 22.44 -14.23 1.93
#